data_dee5894e5add32449b7e72a3b286c4cf
#
_entry.id   dee5894e5add32449b7e72a3b286c4cf
#
_cell.length_a   1.000
_cell.length_b   1.000
_cell.length_c   1.000
_cell.angle_alpha   90.00
_cell.angle_beta   90.00
_cell.angle_gamma   90.00
#
_symmetry.space_group_name_H-M   'P 1'
#
loop_
_entity.id
_entity.type
_entity.pdbx_description
1 polymer ?
#
loop_
_entity_poly.entity_id
_entity_poly.type
_entity_poly.pdbx_seq_one_letter_code
_entity_poly.pdbx_strand_id
1 'polypeptide(L)'
;IPWPNLYNADPQLLEEDVIARRRAWYWRKKFRRLTIYGTIFLIIVGTVALINGESLGAAMSDIWHSIKQILPYALLYGIQLPLLFLANFLILFGPLLLMGIKQMKGYEPGDADWGVRLDDVRGQKEAKQEVRRVISLWQSGEAFERAGGKRERGLLFLGAPGTGKTMLSKAIATGFNSPFVTMPGSGFAQTFIGLDVVVVMILVRKAKKLAAKWGGQCIVFIDEIDAVGMRRQALQGTHTGAPAVAGPGTIHDQLFFGPNGSITPTGDLILETRAWRDRVFAERGTEPATTMPPIYGKLDNIARQMIPGMFGGGGMALNQLLVQMDGIDDPPLLRRVLTNRLNTFLDAMYIVPQKIGPMKLRLPKPKPLPHQIYFIGATNVPIEALDPALIRPGRMGRHIWFRTPTKNDRKDIFDLYMAKVDHDPELDTDKRRDELARITNGYSPAMIEQVCSMALTYAHSDERPFFEWTDIVEAMTTVETGTAVGIEYVPEETRAVAIHEAGHAATSHVYMEGVLSTRLSIRMRSGSLGHHQAIQQEERFSSWRHEEVAKLIWTLGAMAAERVFYSENSTGVGGDVYSATNAAKWMVGRCAMGPEPVELDGRLHEVEREEKTEEIMERFERIGSQIMNRAGSGNALSQNPLDAVLGDREKRRSVAILLGQAYVTAYNLVLLNKDKIEQIAEVLVERREMHGDEVVELLDRARLKVPEIDLLDEAAWPKM
;
A
#
# COMPACT_ATOMS: atom_id res chain seq x y z
N ILE A 1 45.15 -28.41 5.23
CA ILE A 1 44.85 -29.81 4.84
C ILE A 1 43.82 -29.69 3.74
N PRO A 2 44.12 -30.20 2.48
CA PRO A 2 43.14 -30.17 1.42
C PRO A 2 41.92 -31.00 1.81
N TRP A 3 40.72 -30.51 1.44
CA TRP A 3 39.48 -31.22 1.66
C TRP A 3 39.52 -32.57 0.92
N PRO A 4 39.28 -33.72 1.60
CA PRO A 4 39.15 -34.97 0.90
C PRO A 4 37.99 -34.92 -0.09
N ASN A 5 38.15 -35.55 -1.26
CA ASN A 5 37.08 -35.67 -2.24
C ASN A 5 35.88 -36.40 -1.61
N LEU A 6 34.86 -35.68 -1.27
CA LEU A 6 33.66 -36.13 -0.49
C LEU A 6 32.77 -37.10 -1.27
N TYR A 7 32.99 -37.27 -2.58
CA TYR A 7 32.12 -38.07 -3.43
C TYR A 7 32.29 -39.61 -3.27
N ASN A 8 33.37 -40.08 -2.69
CA ASN A 8 33.64 -41.51 -2.54
C ASN A 8 34.03 -41.93 -1.12
N ALA A 9 33.78 -41.10 -0.11
CA ALA A 9 34.15 -41.45 1.27
C ALA A 9 33.02 -42.23 1.94
N ASP A 10 33.36 -43.31 2.63
CA ASP A 10 32.46 -44.10 3.44
C ASP A 10 31.76 -43.16 4.47
N PRO A 11 30.44 -43.15 4.57
CA PRO A 11 29.70 -42.33 5.50
C PRO A 11 30.13 -42.48 6.97
N GLN A 12 30.63 -43.63 7.39
CA GLN A 12 31.12 -43.88 8.73
C GLN A 12 32.45 -43.15 9.00
N LEU A 13 33.38 -43.14 8.03
CA LEU A 13 34.65 -42.40 8.13
C LEU A 13 34.44 -40.88 8.17
N LEU A 14 33.42 -40.37 7.45
CA LEU A 14 33.04 -38.96 7.50
C LEU A 14 32.46 -38.58 8.86
N GLU A 15 31.67 -39.45 9.49
CA GLU A 15 31.09 -39.20 10.82
C GLU A 15 32.21 -39.17 11.89
N GLU A 16 33.18 -40.07 11.84
CA GLU A 16 34.34 -40.10 12.72
C GLU A 16 35.26 -38.87 12.57
N ASP A 17 35.51 -38.41 11.35
CA ASP A 17 36.31 -37.22 11.10
C ASP A 17 35.61 -35.94 11.64
N VAL A 18 34.30 -35.81 11.45
CA VAL A 18 33.51 -34.70 12.01
C VAL A 18 33.60 -34.67 13.52
N ILE A 19 33.55 -35.83 14.17
CA ILE A 19 33.65 -35.94 15.64
C ILE A 19 35.04 -35.59 16.14
N ALA A 20 36.09 -36.08 15.45
CA ALA A 20 37.48 -35.76 15.82
C ALA A 20 37.71 -34.22 15.70
N ARG A 21 37.22 -33.57 14.63
CA ARG A 21 37.30 -32.12 14.48
C ARG A 21 36.53 -31.36 15.56
N ARG A 22 35.32 -31.83 15.93
CA ARG A 22 34.50 -31.24 17.00
C ARG A 22 35.20 -31.31 18.34
N ARG A 23 35.86 -32.45 18.68
CA ARG A 23 36.70 -32.63 19.87
C ARG A 23 37.87 -31.65 19.87
N ALA A 24 38.67 -31.63 18.80
CA ALA A 24 39.79 -30.72 18.64
C ALA A 24 39.39 -29.25 18.81
N TRP A 25 38.30 -28.85 18.21
CA TRP A 25 37.75 -27.48 18.34
C TRP A 25 37.30 -27.15 19.74
N TYR A 26 36.57 -28.07 20.43
CA TYR A 26 36.08 -27.89 21.79
C TYR A 26 37.24 -27.67 22.78
N TRP A 27 38.24 -28.52 22.73
CA TRP A 27 39.42 -28.41 23.61
C TRP A 27 40.28 -27.20 23.26
N ARG A 28 40.54 -26.91 22.00
CA ARG A 28 41.24 -25.71 21.58
C ARG A 28 40.56 -24.42 22.06
N LYS A 29 39.22 -24.36 22.00
CA LYS A 29 38.45 -23.23 22.52
C LYS A 29 38.51 -23.15 24.04
N LYS A 30 38.46 -24.27 24.77
CA LYS A 30 38.59 -24.30 26.23
C LYS A 30 39.99 -23.87 26.68
N PHE A 31 41.02 -24.41 26.06
CA PHE A 31 42.41 -24.04 26.37
C PHE A 31 42.68 -22.56 26.06
N ARG A 32 42.25 -22.07 24.90
CA ARG A 32 42.38 -20.66 24.58
C ARG A 32 41.67 -19.74 25.57
N ARG A 33 40.49 -20.11 26.07
CA ARG A 33 39.81 -19.36 27.15
C ARG A 33 40.58 -19.44 28.46
N LEU A 34 41.02 -20.61 28.84
CA LEU A 34 41.80 -20.80 30.04
C LEU A 34 43.10 -19.98 30.02
N THR A 35 43.81 -19.97 28.90
CA THR A 35 45.02 -19.15 28.76
C THR A 35 44.70 -17.68 28.84
N ILE A 36 43.66 -17.17 28.12
CA ILE A 36 43.27 -15.77 28.19
C ILE A 36 42.88 -15.36 29.60
N TYR A 37 42.01 -16.12 30.30
CA TYR A 37 41.58 -15.79 31.65
C TYR A 37 42.73 -15.95 32.65
N GLY A 38 43.58 -16.95 32.47
CA GLY A 38 44.78 -17.15 33.29
C GLY A 38 45.77 -16.00 33.14
N THR A 39 46.01 -15.52 31.88
CA THR A 39 46.86 -14.37 31.62
C THR A 39 46.29 -13.08 32.24
N ILE A 40 44.99 -12.84 32.07
CA ILE A 40 44.31 -11.67 32.68
C ILE A 40 44.44 -11.73 34.19
N PHE A 41 44.19 -12.89 34.79
CA PHE A 41 44.31 -13.09 36.23
C PHE A 41 45.74 -12.83 36.71
N LEU A 42 46.77 -13.35 36.02
CA LEU A 42 48.18 -13.11 36.35
C LEU A 42 48.58 -11.63 36.25
N ILE A 43 48.03 -10.92 35.20
CA ILE A 43 48.24 -9.48 35.07
C ILE A 43 47.63 -8.73 36.26
N ILE A 44 46.40 -9.08 36.68
CA ILE A 44 45.73 -8.47 37.85
C ILE A 44 46.54 -8.71 39.10
N VAL A 45 46.96 -9.97 39.39
CA VAL A 45 47.79 -10.32 40.56
C VAL A 45 49.12 -9.58 40.50
N GLY A 46 49.79 -9.50 39.33
CA GLY A 46 51.04 -8.79 39.19
C GLY A 46 50.92 -7.27 39.40
N THR A 47 49.79 -6.68 38.91
CA THR A 47 49.52 -5.23 39.14
C THR A 47 49.27 -4.93 40.61
N VAL A 48 48.50 -5.78 41.31
CA VAL A 48 48.23 -5.61 42.75
C VAL A 48 49.53 -5.78 43.55
N ALA A 49 50.37 -6.80 43.24
CA ALA A 49 51.66 -7.01 43.90
C ALA A 49 52.60 -5.80 43.70
N LEU A 50 52.63 -5.21 42.51
CA LEU A 50 53.43 -4.02 42.20
C LEU A 50 52.95 -2.76 42.93
N ILE A 51 51.63 -2.56 43.03
CA ILE A 51 51.07 -1.40 43.73
C ILE A 51 51.28 -1.48 45.23
N ASN A 52 51.13 -2.67 45.82
CA ASN A 52 51.27 -2.86 47.25
C ASN A 52 52.71 -3.14 47.72
N GLY A 53 53.66 -3.34 46.78
CA GLY A 53 55.05 -3.68 47.10
C GLY A 53 55.22 -5.07 47.74
N GLU A 54 54.31 -6.00 47.48
CA GLU A 54 54.23 -7.32 48.11
C GLU A 54 54.66 -8.44 47.13
N SER A 55 54.92 -9.63 47.69
CA SER A 55 55.18 -10.81 46.88
C SER A 55 53.91 -11.28 46.17
N LEU A 56 54.06 -11.94 45.00
CA LEU A 56 52.95 -12.47 44.19
C LEU A 56 52.03 -13.41 45.03
N GLY A 57 52.61 -14.13 46.01
CA GLY A 57 51.82 -15.00 46.92
C GLY A 57 50.97 -14.25 47.93
N ALA A 58 51.49 -13.15 48.48
CA ALA A 58 50.72 -12.26 49.37
C ALA A 58 49.60 -11.58 48.61
N ALA A 59 49.90 -10.98 47.46
CA ALA A 59 48.88 -10.36 46.58
C ALA A 59 47.76 -11.32 46.14
N MET A 60 48.09 -12.59 45.91
CA MET A 60 47.10 -13.62 45.60
C MET A 60 46.19 -13.96 46.80
N SER A 61 46.73 -13.97 47.99
CA SER A 61 45.96 -14.15 49.25
C SER A 61 45.01 -12.98 49.47
N ASP A 62 45.46 -11.76 49.26
CA ASP A 62 44.68 -10.55 49.44
C ASP A 62 43.56 -10.41 48.44
N ILE A 63 43.85 -10.76 47.20
CA ILE A 63 42.80 -10.85 46.16
C ILE A 63 41.77 -11.90 46.54
N TRP A 64 42.18 -13.06 47.07
CA TRP A 64 41.28 -14.12 47.51
C TRP A 64 40.39 -13.70 48.68
N HIS A 65 41.00 -12.98 49.65
CA HIS A 65 40.27 -12.40 50.77
C HIS A 65 39.26 -11.34 50.29
N SER A 66 39.67 -10.46 49.42
CA SER A 66 38.82 -9.44 48.82
C SER A 66 37.66 -10.05 48.02
N ILE A 67 37.93 -11.08 47.23
CA ILE A 67 36.90 -11.85 46.52
C ILE A 67 35.88 -12.46 47.47
N LYS A 68 36.34 -13.07 48.59
CA LYS A 68 35.43 -13.62 49.58
C LYS A 68 34.53 -12.58 50.26
N GLN A 69 35.02 -11.37 50.45
CA GLN A 69 34.25 -10.27 51.01
C GLN A 69 33.27 -9.67 50.01
N ILE A 70 33.70 -9.51 48.77
CA ILE A 70 32.89 -8.87 47.70
C ILE A 70 31.88 -9.84 47.07
N LEU A 71 32.16 -11.15 47.07
CA LEU A 71 31.34 -12.17 46.42
C LEU A 71 29.87 -12.17 46.89
N PRO A 72 29.50 -12.03 48.16
CA PRO A 72 28.11 -11.93 48.57
C PRO A 72 27.41 -10.70 48.01
N TYR A 73 28.11 -9.54 48.00
CA TYR A 73 27.58 -8.32 47.45
C TYR A 73 27.46 -8.38 45.92
N ALA A 74 28.48 -8.94 45.25
CA ALA A 74 28.45 -9.14 43.81
C ALA A 74 27.32 -10.09 43.37
N LEU A 75 27.03 -11.14 44.14
CA LEU A 75 25.88 -12.01 43.90
C LEU A 75 24.55 -11.30 44.16
N LEU A 76 24.46 -10.52 45.23
CA LEU A 76 23.25 -9.76 45.57
C LEU A 76 22.95 -8.72 44.49
N TYR A 77 23.93 -7.86 44.15
CA TYR A 77 23.76 -6.84 43.10
C TYR A 77 23.66 -7.45 41.70
N GLY A 78 24.35 -8.55 41.42
CA GLY A 78 24.29 -9.31 40.21
C GLY A 78 22.91 -9.88 39.89
N ILE A 79 22.08 -10.12 40.93
CA ILE A 79 20.68 -10.52 40.79
C ILE A 79 19.75 -9.31 40.86
N GLN A 80 20.00 -8.38 41.76
CA GLN A 80 19.15 -7.21 42.03
C GLN A 80 19.12 -6.24 40.85
N LEU A 81 20.26 -5.92 40.21
CA LEU A 81 20.34 -4.98 39.10
C LEU A 81 19.56 -5.47 37.84
N PRO A 82 19.73 -6.71 37.38
CA PRO A 82 18.90 -7.24 36.30
C PRO A 82 17.40 -7.31 36.64
N LEU A 83 17.06 -7.61 37.91
CA LEU A 83 15.67 -7.65 38.36
C LEU A 83 15.04 -6.25 38.38
N LEU A 84 15.78 -5.25 38.87
CA LEU A 84 15.35 -3.84 38.85
C LEU A 84 15.19 -3.32 37.41
N PHE A 85 16.15 -3.64 36.54
CA PHE A 85 16.06 -3.31 35.14
C PHE A 85 14.85 -3.98 34.48
N LEU A 86 14.60 -5.25 34.75
CA LEU A 86 13.45 -5.98 34.25
C LEU A 86 12.13 -5.39 34.77
N ALA A 87 12.08 -5.00 36.05
CA ALA A 87 10.90 -4.37 36.66
C ALA A 87 10.61 -3.02 36.00
N ASN A 88 11.62 -2.15 35.87
CA ASN A 88 11.49 -0.87 35.17
C ASN A 88 11.11 -1.04 33.70
N PHE A 89 11.70 -2.02 33.01
CA PHE A 89 11.35 -2.36 31.64
C PHE A 89 9.87 -2.80 31.52
N LEU A 90 9.40 -3.66 32.43
CA LEU A 90 8.00 -4.11 32.44
C LEU A 90 7.02 -2.99 32.79
N ILE A 91 7.38 -2.07 33.70
CA ILE A 91 6.53 -0.93 34.02
C ILE A 91 6.42 0.02 32.85
N LEU A 92 7.52 0.32 32.16
CA LEU A 92 7.54 1.28 31.05
C LEU A 92 6.97 0.69 29.75
N PHE A 93 7.35 -0.52 29.40
CA PHE A 93 7.02 -1.16 28.14
C PHE A 93 5.90 -2.22 28.22
N GLY A 94 5.55 -2.67 29.43
CA GLY A 94 4.49 -3.65 29.64
C GLY A 94 3.13 -3.24 29.07
N PRO A 95 2.65 -2.03 29.31
CA PRO A 95 1.37 -1.54 28.75
C PRO A 95 1.37 -1.54 27.22
N LEU A 96 2.46 -1.14 26.58
CA LEU A 96 2.62 -1.14 25.12
C LEU A 96 2.60 -2.56 24.56
N LEU A 97 3.26 -3.48 25.21
CA LEU A 97 3.30 -4.89 24.82
C LEU A 97 1.92 -5.54 24.98
N LEU A 98 1.20 -5.21 26.05
CA LEU A 98 -0.19 -5.66 26.26
C LEU A 98 -1.14 -5.12 25.18
N MET A 99 -0.95 -3.86 24.74
CA MET A 99 -1.74 -3.27 23.67
C MET A 99 -1.55 -4.02 22.35
N GLY A 100 -0.32 -4.40 21.99
CA GLY A 100 -0.05 -5.24 20.81
C GLY A 100 -0.65 -6.64 20.91
N ILE A 101 -0.59 -7.25 22.09
CA ILE A 101 -1.20 -8.57 22.33
C ILE A 101 -2.72 -8.53 22.25
N LYS A 102 -3.35 -7.45 22.73
CA LYS A 102 -4.81 -7.27 22.69
C LYS A 102 -5.37 -7.22 21.26
N GLN A 103 -4.58 -6.77 20.31
CA GLN A 103 -4.98 -6.75 18.89
C GLN A 103 -5.03 -8.14 18.25
N MET A 104 -4.39 -9.16 18.86
CA MET A 104 -4.42 -10.52 18.37
C MET A 104 -5.75 -11.19 18.75
N LYS A 105 -6.63 -11.35 17.76
CA LYS A 105 -7.85 -12.13 17.93
C LYS A 105 -7.59 -13.58 17.53
N GLY A 106 -8.12 -14.53 18.28
CA GLY A 106 -8.05 -15.95 17.95
C GLY A 106 -9.48 -16.50 17.93
N TYR A 107 -9.79 -17.22 16.89
CA TYR A 107 -11.08 -17.89 16.71
C TYR A 107 -10.85 -19.39 16.74
N GLU A 108 -11.63 -20.09 17.55
CA GLU A 108 -11.60 -21.55 17.65
C GLU A 108 -12.83 -22.12 16.92
N PRO A 109 -12.74 -23.35 16.41
CA PRO A 109 -13.92 -24.04 15.88
C PRO A 109 -15.03 -24.10 16.91
N GLY A 110 -16.21 -23.53 16.60
CA GLY A 110 -17.36 -23.44 17.51
C GLY A 110 -17.60 -22.07 18.16
N ASP A 111 -16.72 -21.09 17.95
CA ASP A 111 -16.98 -19.69 18.38
C ASP A 111 -18.13 -19.08 17.60
N ALA A 112 -18.83 -18.08 18.16
CA ALA A 112 -19.96 -17.41 17.53
C ALA A 112 -19.61 -16.73 16.19
N ASP A 113 -18.37 -16.23 16.06
CA ASP A 113 -17.83 -15.65 14.83
C ASP A 113 -17.25 -16.69 13.84
N TRP A 114 -17.38 -17.97 14.16
CA TRP A 114 -17.01 -19.10 13.33
C TRP A 114 -18.18 -19.49 12.43
N GLY A 115 -17.90 -19.93 11.21
CA GLY A 115 -18.96 -20.50 10.38
C GLY A 115 -19.16 -19.80 9.03
N VAL A 116 -18.30 -18.84 8.68
CA VAL A 116 -18.29 -18.26 7.33
C VAL A 116 -17.95 -19.35 6.33
N ARG A 117 -18.87 -19.66 5.40
CA ARG A 117 -18.68 -20.65 4.35
C ARG A 117 -18.12 -19.98 3.10
N LEU A 118 -17.48 -20.78 2.26
CA LEU A 118 -16.97 -20.29 0.97
C LEU A 118 -18.09 -19.78 0.04
N ASP A 119 -19.31 -20.28 0.22
CA ASP A 119 -20.48 -19.85 -0.56
C ASP A 119 -21.07 -18.52 -0.06
N ASP A 120 -20.79 -18.13 1.19
CA ASP A 120 -21.19 -16.82 1.73
C ASP A 120 -20.38 -15.68 1.12
N VAL A 121 -19.19 -15.97 0.58
CA VAL A 121 -18.40 -15.00 -0.17
C VAL A 121 -18.98 -14.88 -1.58
N ARG A 122 -19.70 -13.81 -1.85
CA ARG A 122 -20.28 -13.58 -3.18
C ARG A 122 -19.23 -13.10 -4.17
N GLY A 123 -19.37 -13.45 -5.44
CA GLY A 123 -18.39 -13.16 -6.49
C GLY A 123 -17.05 -13.89 -6.31
N GLN A 124 -15.95 -13.33 -6.82
CA GLN A 124 -14.56 -13.81 -6.69
C GLN A 124 -14.37 -15.26 -7.14
N LYS A 125 -14.96 -15.68 -8.28
CA LYS A 125 -14.97 -17.07 -8.75
C LYS A 125 -13.56 -17.65 -8.89
N GLU A 126 -12.63 -16.87 -9.47
CA GLU A 126 -11.24 -17.26 -9.68
C GLU A 126 -10.49 -17.44 -8.34
N ALA A 127 -10.62 -16.47 -7.43
CA ALA A 127 -10.01 -16.54 -6.10
C ALA A 127 -10.53 -17.75 -5.32
N LYS A 128 -11.84 -18.04 -5.38
CA LYS A 128 -12.45 -19.22 -4.76
C LYS A 128 -11.90 -20.53 -5.33
N GLN A 129 -11.72 -20.61 -6.65
CA GLN A 129 -11.17 -21.82 -7.28
C GLN A 129 -9.72 -22.06 -6.83
N GLU A 130 -8.88 -21.01 -6.82
CA GLU A 130 -7.52 -21.12 -6.33
C GLU A 130 -7.47 -21.50 -4.84
N VAL A 131 -8.35 -20.92 -4.04
CA VAL A 131 -8.48 -21.28 -2.61
C VAL A 131 -8.88 -22.75 -2.44
N ARG A 132 -9.83 -23.26 -3.21
CA ARG A 132 -10.20 -24.70 -3.17
C ARG A 132 -9.01 -25.59 -3.50
N ARG A 133 -8.20 -25.23 -4.50
CA ARG A 133 -6.96 -25.96 -4.84
C ARG A 133 -5.96 -25.94 -3.68
N VAL A 134 -5.80 -24.80 -3.03
CA VAL A 134 -4.89 -24.66 -1.88
C VAL A 134 -5.38 -25.48 -0.69
N ILE A 135 -6.67 -25.42 -0.35
CA ILE A 135 -7.27 -26.24 0.72
C ILE A 135 -7.02 -27.72 0.46
N SER A 136 -7.30 -28.20 -0.77
CA SER A 136 -7.03 -29.58 -1.17
C SER A 136 -5.55 -29.97 -0.99
N LEU A 137 -4.64 -29.05 -1.37
CA LEU A 137 -3.20 -29.26 -1.22
C LEU A 137 -2.74 -29.28 0.24
N TRP A 138 -3.34 -28.48 1.10
CA TRP A 138 -3.07 -28.48 2.53
C TRP A 138 -3.61 -29.74 3.22
N GLN A 139 -4.76 -30.25 2.79
CA GLN A 139 -5.35 -31.49 3.30
C GLN A 139 -4.57 -32.74 2.85
N SER A 140 -4.11 -32.78 1.60
CA SER A 140 -3.37 -33.91 1.01
C SER A 140 -1.84 -33.79 1.15
N GLY A 141 -1.36 -32.91 2.00
CA GLY A 141 0.04 -32.45 2.05
C GLY A 141 1.09 -33.54 2.17
N GLU A 142 0.84 -34.64 2.94
CA GLU A 142 1.81 -35.75 3.05
C GLU A 142 1.93 -36.55 1.74
N ALA A 143 0.84 -36.76 1.03
CA ALA A 143 0.85 -37.44 -0.26
C ALA A 143 1.59 -36.60 -1.30
N PHE A 144 1.40 -35.28 -1.30
CA PHE A 144 2.08 -34.34 -2.17
C PHE A 144 3.61 -34.28 -1.90
N GLU A 145 4.00 -34.27 -0.62
CA GLU A 145 5.43 -34.28 -0.24
C GLU A 145 6.09 -35.62 -0.60
N ARG A 146 5.39 -36.77 -0.46
CA ARG A 146 5.89 -38.09 -0.94
C ARG A 146 6.08 -38.13 -2.45
N ALA A 147 5.28 -37.37 -3.19
CA ALA A 147 5.43 -37.23 -4.65
C ALA A 147 6.57 -36.25 -5.05
N GLY A 148 7.30 -35.68 -4.08
CA GLY A 148 8.41 -34.76 -4.31
C GLY A 148 8.02 -33.27 -4.37
N GLY A 149 6.76 -32.95 -4.12
CA GLY A 149 6.28 -31.56 -4.07
C GLY A 149 6.68 -30.86 -2.76
N LYS A 150 6.95 -29.55 -2.85
CA LYS A 150 7.12 -28.69 -1.65
C LYS A 150 5.78 -28.09 -1.27
N ARG A 151 5.37 -28.31 -0.01
CA ARG A 151 4.15 -27.71 0.53
C ARG A 151 4.30 -26.21 0.67
N GLU A 152 3.47 -25.43 -0.01
CA GLU A 152 3.35 -23.99 0.19
C GLU A 152 2.60 -23.72 1.50
N ARG A 153 3.18 -22.86 2.34
CA ARG A 153 2.65 -22.55 3.68
C ARG A 153 2.10 -21.15 3.79
N GLY A 154 2.26 -20.34 2.76
CA GLY A 154 1.83 -18.95 2.75
C GLY A 154 1.09 -18.57 1.48
N LEU A 155 0.03 -17.81 1.68
CA LEU A 155 -0.79 -17.18 0.65
C LEU A 155 -0.70 -15.67 0.78
N LEU A 156 -0.71 -14.97 -0.34
CA LEU A 156 -0.81 -13.52 -0.39
C LEU A 156 -2.07 -13.11 -1.14
N PHE A 157 -2.97 -12.42 -0.47
CA PHE A 157 -4.18 -11.84 -1.04
C PHE A 157 -3.90 -10.41 -1.48
N LEU A 158 -4.08 -10.16 -2.77
CA LEU A 158 -3.83 -8.88 -3.43
C LEU A 158 -5.13 -8.31 -3.98
N GLY A 159 -5.41 -7.05 -3.76
CA GLY A 159 -6.58 -6.39 -4.35
C GLY A 159 -7.07 -5.18 -3.56
N ALA A 160 -8.04 -4.47 -4.13
CA ALA A 160 -8.61 -3.26 -3.53
C ALA A 160 -9.20 -3.51 -2.13
N PRO A 161 -9.30 -2.48 -1.28
CA PRO A 161 -9.96 -2.60 0.01
C PRO A 161 -11.45 -2.96 -0.16
N GLY A 162 -12.02 -3.66 0.83
CA GLY A 162 -13.42 -4.03 0.82
C GLY A 162 -13.84 -5.15 -0.14
N THR A 163 -12.89 -5.81 -0.84
CA THR A 163 -13.17 -6.90 -1.81
C THR A 163 -13.39 -8.27 -1.18
N GLY A 164 -13.42 -8.38 0.16
CA GLY A 164 -13.74 -9.62 0.88
C GLY A 164 -12.53 -10.49 1.23
N LYS A 165 -11.28 -9.97 1.21
CA LYS A 165 -10.06 -10.71 1.56
C LYS A 165 -10.13 -11.35 2.95
N THR A 166 -10.53 -10.58 3.96
CA THR A 166 -10.67 -11.05 5.34
C THR A 166 -11.78 -12.08 5.49
N MET A 167 -12.91 -11.90 4.76
CA MET A 167 -14.03 -12.85 4.76
C MET A 167 -13.63 -14.19 4.13
N LEU A 168 -12.91 -14.15 3.00
CA LEU A 168 -12.42 -15.37 2.34
C LEU A 168 -11.41 -16.12 3.21
N SER A 169 -10.56 -15.41 3.97
CA SER A 169 -9.61 -16.03 4.90
C SER A 169 -10.31 -16.78 6.04
N LYS A 170 -11.41 -16.23 6.57
CA LYS A 170 -12.28 -16.92 7.54
C LYS A 170 -12.96 -18.15 6.91
N ALA A 171 -13.45 -18.01 5.69
CA ALA A 171 -14.06 -19.14 4.96
C ALA A 171 -13.07 -20.29 4.71
N ILE A 172 -11.80 -19.99 4.45
CA ILE A 172 -10.74 -20.99 4.38
C ILE A 172 -10.58 -21.71 5.72
N ALA A 173 -10.52 -20.98 6.82
CA ALA A 173 -10.37 -21.55 8.15
C ALA A 173 -11.54 -22.47 8.51
N THR A 174 -12.77 -22.06 8.20
CA THR A 174 -13.98 -22.88 8.38
C THR A 174 -13.95 -24.13 7.51
N GLY A 175 -13.63 -24.00 6.23
CA GLY A 175 -13.56 -25.14 5.29
C GLY A 175 -12.43 -26.13 5.63
N PHE A 176 -11.38 -25.65 6.30
CA PHE A 176 -10.25 -26.45 6.75
C PHE A 176 -10.43 -26.99 8.17
N ASN A 177 -11.49 -26.58 8.86
CA ASN A 177 -11.80 -26.88 10.26
C ASN A 177 -10.58 -26.65 11.18
N SER A 178 -9.89 -25.53 10.99
CA SER A 178 -8.63 -25.19 11.66
C SER A 178 -8.77 -23.89 12.42
N PRO A 179 -8.22 -23.75 13.64
CA PRO A 179 -8.26 -22.49 14.37
C PRO A 179 -7.60 -21.38 13.58
N PHE A 180 -8.10 -20.17 13.75
CA PHE A 180 -7.74 -18.99 13.00
C PHE A 180 -7.25 -17.88 13.96
N VAL A 181 -6.09 -17.33 13.67
CA VAL A 181 -5.54 -16.19 14.43
C VAL A 181 -5.40 -15.01 13.50
N THR A 182 -6.04 -13.91 13.80
CA THR A 182 -5.93 -12.68 13.01
C THR A 182 -5.15 -11.60 13.76
N MET A 183 -4.37 -10.84 13.00
CA MET A 183 -3.64 -9.68 13.48
C MET A 183 -3.52 -8.64 12.36
N PRO A 184 -3.80 -7.35 12.62
CA PRO A 184 -3.50 -6.30 11.65
C PRO A 184 -1.98 -6.08 11.55
N GLY A 185 -1.48 -5.77 10.34
CA GLY A 185 -0.07 -5.46 10.10
C GLY A 185 0.42 -4.24 10.90
N SER A 186 -0.45 -3.25 11.10
CA SER A 186 -0.20 -2.10 11.96
C SER A 186 0.13 -2.48 13.42
N GLY A 187 -0.36 -3.63 13.89
CA GLY A 187 -0.05 -4.16 15.23
C GLY A 187 1.41 -4.58 15.42
N PHE A 188 2.18 -4.75 14.32
CA PHE A 188 3.63 -4.96 14.37
C PHE A 188 4.42 -3.66 14.28
N ALA A 189 3.83 -2.57 13.78
CA ALA A 189 4.49 -1.27 13.63
C ALA A 189 4.55 -0.48 14.93
N GLN A 190 4.87 -1.14 16.04
CA GLN A 190 5.00 -0.48 17.33
C GLN A 190 6.28 0.33 17.40
N THR A 191 6.19 1.52 17.93
CA THR A 191 7.21 2.58 17.89
C THR A 191 8.50 2.24 18.63
N PHE A 192 8.55 1.13 19.39
CA PHE A 192 9.70 0.77 20.21
C PHE A 192 10.44 -0.46 19.68
N ILE A 193 11.73 -0.26 19.52
CA ILE A 193 12.71 -1.19 18.98
C ILE A 193 12.68 -2.53 19.72
N GLY A 194 12.39 -3.60 18.99
CA GLY A 194 12.43 -4.98 19.47
C GLY A 194 11.13 -5.50 20.10
N LEU A 195 10.12 -4.65 20.36
CA LEU A 195 8.81 -5.13 20.82
C LEU A 195 8.04 -5.84 19.70
N ASP A 196 8.18 -5.35 18.48
CA ASP A 196 7.67 -5.95 17.25
C ASP A 196 8.15 -7.41 17.08
N VAL A 197 9.42 -7.69 17.38
CA VAL A 197 9.97 -9.05 17.38
C VAL A 197 9.27 -9.93 18.41
N VAL A 198 9.02 -9.39 19.62
CA VAL A 198 8.33 -10.11 20.69
C VAL A 198 6.88 -10.40 20.30
N VAL A 199 6.18 -9.44 19.68
CA VAL A 199 4.81 -9.58 19.19
C VAL A 199 4.72 -10.71 18.16
N VAL A 200 5.63 -10.77 17.18
CA VAL A 200 5.69 -11.87 16.19
C VAL A 200 5.91 -13.22 16.90
N MET A 201 6.81 -13.28 17.88
CA MET A 201 7.03 -14.52 18.64
C MET A 201 5.79 -14.96 19.43
N ILE A 202 5.05 -14.02 20.02
CA ILE A 202 3.82 -14.32 20.76
C ILE A 202 2.73 -14.81 19.80
N LEU A 203 2.58 -14.17 18.63
CA LEU A 203 1.64 -14.59 17.57
C LEU A 203 1.87 -16.04 17.18
N VAL A 204 3.11 -16.39 16.82
CA VAL A 204 3.46 -17.75 16.41
C VAL A 204 3.31 -18.76 17.58
N ARG A 205 3.63 -18.34 18.81
CA ARG A 205 3.39 -19.19 20.00
C ARG A 205 1.90 -19.45 20.24
N LYS A 206 1.05 -18.42 20.06
CA LYS A 206 -0.40 -18.55 20.16
C LYS A 206 -0.93 -19.50 19.08
N ALA A 207 -0.48 -19.34 17.82
CA ALA A 207 -0.83 -20.23 16.73
C ALA A 207 -0.38 -21.70 17.00
N LYS A 208 0.85 -21.91 17.48
CA LYS A 208 1.35 -23.24 17.86
C LYS A 208 0.53 -23.88 18.99
N LYS A 209 0.11 -23.08 19.97
CA LYS A 209 -0.73 -23.55 21.09
C LYS A 209 -2.13 -23.98 20.61
N LEU A 210 -2.73 -23.18 19.72
CA LEU A 210 -4.02 -23.52 19.13
C LEU A 210 -3.93 -24.72 18.20
N ALA A 211 -2.89 -24.81 17.38
CA ALA A 211 -2.63 -25.98 16.55
C ALA A 211 -2.50 -27.26 17.41
N ALA A 212 -1.79 -27.20 18.54
CA ALA A 212 -1.68 -28.33 19.46
C ALA A 212 -3.03 -28.77 20.04
N LYS A 213 -3.94 -27.81 20.28
CA LYS A 213 -5.30 -28.08 20.80
C LYS A 213 -6.24 -28.70 19.77
N TRP A 214 -6.11 -28.28 18.50
CA TRP A 214 -7.06 -28.55 17.42
C TRP A 214 -6.44 -29.32 16.24
N GLY A 215 -5.95 -30.52 16.46
CA GLY A 215 -5.53 -31.44 15.37
C GLY A 215 -4.19 -31.12 14.69
N GLY A 216 -3.39 -30.23 15.23
CA GLY A 216 -2.03 -29.96 14.74
C GLY A 216 -1.91 -28.86 13.67
N GLN A 217 -3.00 -28.18 13.33
CA GLN A 217 -3.02 -27.16 12.27
C GLN A 217 -3.56 -25.83 12.80
N CYS A 218 -3.09 -24.71 12.25
CA CYS A 218 -3.59 -23.36 12.56
C CYS A 218 -3.32 -22.41 11.39
N ILE A 219 -4.26 -21.52 11.10
CA ILE A 219 -4.12 -20.48 10.09
C ILE A 219 -3.87 -19.14 10.80
N VAL A 220 -2.83 -18.44 10.37
CA VAL A 220 -2.49 -17.08 10.81
C VAL A 220 -2.79 -16.12 9.66
N PHE A 221 -3.70 -15.19 9.89
CA PHE A 221 -4.06 -14.15 8.95
C PHE A 221 -3.47 -12.82 9.39
N ILE A 222 -2.74 -12.17 8.49
CA ILE A 222 -2.17 -10.85 8.71
C ILE A 222 -2.80 -9.92 7.70
N ASP A 223 -3.66 -9.03 8.19
CA ASP A 223 -4.28 -8.00 7.38
C ASP A 223 -3.33 -6.82 7.22
N GLU A 224 -3.38 -6.11 6.10
CA GLU A 224 -2.47 -4.99 5.81
C GLU A 224 -0.99 -5.35 6.02
N ILE A 225 -0.57 -6.48 5.45
CA ILE A 225 0.81 -6.98 5.65
C ILE A 225 1.86 -6.02 5.09
N ASP A 226 1.48 -5.10 4.23
CA ASP A 226 2.31 -4.01 3.70
C ASP A 226 2.87 -3.12 4.82
N ALA A 227 2.14 -2.92 5.92
CA ALA A 227 2.66 -2.18 7.09
C ALA A 227 4.00 -2.75 7.61
N VAL A 228 4.24 -4.05 7.41
CA VAL A 228 5.46 -4.76 7.80
C VAL A 228 6.32 -5.13 6.60
N GLY A 229 5.68 -5.42 5.47
CA GLY A 229 6.27 -6.07 4.29
C GLY A 229 6.71 -5.12 3.18
N MET A 230 6.63 -3.79 3.33
CA MET A 230 7.10 -2.85 2.30
C MET A 230 8.62 -2.93 2.09
N ARG A 231 9.05 -2.68 0.85
CA ARG A 231 10.49 -2.58 0.52
C ARG A 231 11.15 -1.51 1.40
N ARG A 232 12.29 -1.85 1.97
CA ARG A 232 13.09 -0.91 2.79
C ARG A 232 13.45 0.38 2.05
N GLN A 233 13.60 0.33 0.74
CA GLN A 233 13.83 1.49 -0.12
C GLN A 233 12.57 2.38 -0.26
N ALA A 234 11.38 1.81 -0.22
CA ALA A 234 10.14 2.59 -0.22
C ALA A 234 9.92 3.34 1.11
N LEU A 235 10.37 2.77 2.22
CA LEU A 235 10.39 3.44 3.54
C LEU A 235 11.54 4.44 3.68
N GLN A 236 12.65 4.25 2.95
CA GLN A 236 13.76 5.19 2.83
C GLN A 236 13.60 6.17 1.66
N GLY A 237 12.68 5.90 0.75
CA GLY A 237 12.46 6.64 -0.50
C GLY A 237 11.98 8.07 -0.33
N THR A 238 11.73 8.53 0.89
CA THR A 238 11.59 9.96 1.18
C THR A 238 12.91 10.71 1.36
N HIS A 239 14.06 10.00 1.32
CA HIS A 239 15.36 10.67 1.59
C HIS A 239 16.52 10.33 0.63
N THR A 240 16.32 9.50 -0.41
CA THR A 240 17.45 9.11 -1.30
C THR A 240 17.24 9.49 -2.76
N GLY A 241 16.63 10.63 -3.03
CA GLY A 241 16.47 11.16 -4.39
C GLY A 241 16.60 12.67 -4.49
N ALA A 242 16.76 13.36 -3.38
CA ALA A 242 17.26 14.73 -3.45
C ALA A 242 18.75 14.65 -3.81
N PRO A 243 19.20 15.24 -4.93
CA PRO A 243 20.63 15.41 -5.11
C PRO A 243 21.14 16.13 -3.86
N ALA A 244 22.28 15.67 -3.35
CA ALA A 244 22.94 16.22 -2.16
C ALA A 244 23.45 17.67 -2.39
N VAL A 245 22.55 18.55 -2.77
CA VAL A 245 22.80 19.99 -3.01
C VAL A 245 21.75 20.85 -2.31
N ALA A 246 20.91 20.28 -1.48
CA ALA A 246 20.19 21.12 -0.55
C ALA A 246 21.09 21.39 0.65
N GLY A 247 21.94 22.36 0.55
CA GLY A 247 22.57 22.96 1.73
C GLY A 247 21.49 23.41 2.72
N PRO A 248 21.80 23.56 4.02
CA PRO A 248 20.83 23.94 5.06
C PRO A 248 19.98 25.17 4.73
N GLY A 249 20.34 25.98 3.74
CA GLY A 249 19.60 27.15 3.28
C GLY A 249 18.32 26.86 2.50
N THR A 250 18.20 25.75 1.80
CA THR A 250 17.04 25.48 0.92
C THR A 250 15.77 25.10 1.69
N ILE A 251 15.90 24.39 2.80
CA ILE A 251 14.75 24.07 3.68
C ILE A 251 14.31 25.33 4.43
N HIS A 252 15.25 26.14 4.83
CA HIS A 252 14.97 27.42 5.49
C HIS A 252 14.26 28.41 4.54
N ASP A 253 14.67 28.42 3.26
CA ASP A 253 14.05 29.27 2.24
C ASP A 253 12.59 28.89 1.97
N GLN A 254 12.28 27.59 1.92
CA GLN A 254 10.91 27.09 1.74
C GLN A 254 10.03 27.33 2.97
N LEU A 255 10.59 27.26 4.18
CA LEU A 255 9.83 27.50 5.41
C LEU A 255 9.54 28.99 5.63
N PHE A 256 10.45 29.89 5.22
CA PHE A 256 10.29 31.33 5.42
C PHE A 256 9.63 32.07 4.25
N PHE A 257 9.87 31.63 3.01
CA PHE A 257 9.39 32.33 1.81
C PHE A 257 8.34 31.55 1.02
N GLY A 258 8.02 30.32 1.42
CA GLY A 258 7.12 29.45 0.69
C GLY A 258 7.64 29.09 -0.73
N PRO A 259 6.85 28.37 -1.52
CA PRO A 259 7.24 27.92 -2.86
C PRO A 259 7.44 29.06 -3.87
N ASN A 260 6.92 30.25 -3.58
CA ASN A 260 7.00 31.44 -4.46
C ASN A 260 8.14 32.43 -4.13
N GLY A 261 9.03 32.08 -3.21
CA GLY A 261 10.30 32.79 -2.95
C GLY A 261 10.16 34.15 -2.32
N SER A 262 9.69 35.18 -3.00
CA SER A 262 9.71 36.56 -2.56
C SER A 262 8.38 37.11 -2.05
N ILE A 263 7.33 36.29 -2.02
CA ILE A 263 5.98 36.72 -1.65
C ILE A 263 5.52 35.89 -0.44
N THR A 264 5.10 36.57 0.62
CA THR A 264 4.52 35.91 1.81
C THR A 264 3.16 35.33 1.46
N PRO A 265 2.64 34.37 2.26
CA PRO A 265 1.27 33.88 2.13
C PRO A 265 0.19 34.98 2.25
N THR A 266 0.54 36.11 2.83
CA THR A 266 -0.34 37.31 2.93
C THR A 266 -0.23 38.25 1.72
N GLY A 267 0.59 37.91 0.72
CA GLY A 267 0.75 38.69 -0.52
C GLY A 267 1.78 39.83 -0.44
N ASP A 268 2.51 39.96 0.65
CA ASP A 268 3.52 41.02 0.82
C ASP A 268 4.83 40.64 0.10
N LEU A 269 5.41 41.59 -0.61
CA LEU A 269 6.69 41.43 -1.31
C LEU A 269 7.85 41.55 -0.33
N ILE A 270 8.70 40.53 -0.26
CA ILE A 270 9.92 40.59 0.55
C ILE A 270 11.03 41.21 -0.29
N LEU A 271 11.46 42.43 0.07
CA LEU A 271 12.50 43.18 -0.63
C LEU A 271 13.92 42.77 -0.23
N GLU A 272 14.08 41.81 0.64
CA GLU A 272 15.38 41.38 1.16
C GLU A 272 16.12 40.50 0.15
N THR A 273 17.34 40.85 -0.20
CA THR A 273 18.16 40.04 -1.09
C THR A 273 18.72 38.83 -0.35
N ARG A 274 18.90 37.71 -1.06
CA ARG A 274 19.49 36.47 -0.53
C ARG A 274 20.85 36.72 0.12
N ALA A 275 21.67 37.58 -0.48
CA ALA A 275 22.98 37.96 0.05
C ALA A 275 22.90 38.73 1.38
N TRP A 276 21.89 39.57 1.58
CA TRP A 276 21.66 40.28 2.86
C TRP A 276 21.24 39.30 3.95
N ARG A 277 20.31 38.42 3.64
CA ARG A 277 19.85 37.36 4.55
C ARG A 277 20.99 36.47 4.99
N ASP A 278 21.80 35.98 4.06
CA ASP A 278 22.93 35.10 4.35
C ASP A 278 23.96 35.78 5.25
N ARG A 279 24.13 37.11 5.09
CA ARG A 279 24.97 37.93 5.97
C ARG A 279 24.39 38.04 7.38
N VAL A 280 23.08 38.29 7.52
CA VAL A 280 22.39 38.37 8.81
C VAL A 280 22.46 37.05 9.58
N PHE A 281 22.31 35.89 8.88
CA PHE A 281 22.45 34.58 9.51
C PHE A 281 23.92 34.26 9.87
N ALA A 282 24.88 34.69 9.09
CA ALA A 282 26.29 34.58 9.44
C ALA A 282 26.68 35.46 10.65
N GLU A 283 26.12 36.65 10.76
CA GLU A 283 26.36 37.58 11.88
C GLU A 283 25.63 37.18 13.18
N ARG A 284 24.48 36.50 13.09
CA ARG A 284 23.76 35.98 14.26
C ARG A 284 24.45 34.81 14.93
N GLY A 285 25.61 34.40 14.43
CA GLY A 285 26.43 33.35 14.97
C GLY A 285 25.57 32.08 15.18
N THR A 286 25.80 31.02 14.44
CA THR A 286 25.42 29.73 14.92
C THR A 286 25.87 29.64 16.36
N GLU A 287 24.94 29.48 17.31
CA GLU A 287 25.32 29.03 18.65
C GLU A 287 26.34 27.92 18.45
N PRO A 288 27.51 27.96 19.10
CA PRO A 288 28.50 26.92 18.91
C PRO A 288 27.75 25.63 19.18
N ALA A 289 27.65 24.78 18.16
CA ALA A 289 27.14 23.43 18.31
C ALA A 289 27.91 22.91 19.53
N THR A 290 27.21 22.68 20.62
CA THR A 290 27.81 22.13 21.85
C THR A 290 28.59 20.94 21.38
N THR A 291 29.92 21.14 21.24
CA THR A 291 30.81 20.05 20.84
C THR A 291 30.77 19.06 21.97
N MET A 292 29.84 18.10 21.83
CA MET A 292 29.83 16.96 22.72
C MET A 292 31.24 16.36 22.69
N PRO A 293 31.81 16.02 23.85
CA PRO A 293 33.16 15.48 23.91
C PRO A 293 33.32 14.35 22.89
N PRO A 294 34.46 14.23 22.19
CA PRO A 294 34.66 13.26 21.10
C PRO A 294 34.42 11.80 21.51
N ILE A 295 34.31 11.53 22.81
CA ILE A 295 33.93 10.26 23.40
C ILE A 295 32.47 9.88 23.05
N TYR A 296 31.53 10.86 23.00
CA TYR A 296 30.13 10.60 22.63
C TYR A 296 29.96 10.25 21.16
N GLY A 297 30.73 10.87 20.26
CA GLY A 297 30.73 10.51 18.84
C GLY A 297 31.32 9.12 18.57
N LYS A 298 32.32 8.70 19.38
CA LYS A 298 32.83 7.32 19.32
C LYS A 298 31.85 6.31 19.90
N LEU A 299 31.14 6.66 20.99
CA LEU A 299 30.08 5.82 21.57
C LEU A 299 28.88 5.69 20.64
N ASP A 300 28.47 6.75 19.96
CA ASP A 300 27.38 6.71 18.97
C ASP A 300 27.75 5.85 17.76
N ASN A 301 28.98 5.98 17.24
CA ASN A 301 29.49 5.12 16.17
C ASN A 301 29.65 3.65 16.60
N ILE A 302 30.09 3.40 17.85
CA ILE A 302 30.17 2.03 18.42
C ILE A 302 28.75 1.47 18.64
N ALA A 303 27.80 2.28 19.11
CA ALA A 303 26.41 1.88 19.28
C ALA A 303 25.75 1.56 17.92
N ARG A 304 25.98 2.36 16.89
CA ARG A 304 25.51 2.12 15.51
C ARG A 304 26.17 0.89 14.88
N GLN A 305 27.44 0.59 15.19
CA GLN A 305 28.12 -0.61 14.70
C GLN A 305 27.76 -1.87 15.51
N MET A 306 27.54 -1.74 16.81
CA MET A 306 27.19 -2.89 17.67
C MET A 306 25.73 -3.32 17.50
N ILE A 307 24.83 -2.41 17.14
CA ILE A 307 23.41 -2.71 16.95
C ILE A 307 22.94 -2.06 15.64
N PRO A 308 23.29 -2.64 14.48
CA PRO A 308 22.77 -2.19 13.20
C PRO A 308 21.25 -2.34 13.19
N GLY A 309 20.52 -1.24 13.08
CA GLY A 309 19.05 -1.26 13.04
C GLY A 309 18.33 -0.81 14.31
N MET A 310 19.04 -0.32 15.34
CA MET A 310 18.40 0.17 16.57
C MET A 310 17.53 1.43 16.35
N PHE A 311 17.75 2.19 15.28
CA PHE A 311 16.99 3.40 14.93
C PHE A 311 16.19 3.32 13.62
N GLY A 312 16.16 2.14 12.98
CA GLY A 312 15.36 1.88 11.77
C GLY A 312 14.15 1.01 12.09
N GLY A 313 13.05 1.61 12.53
CA GLY A 313 11.80 0.90 12.77
C GLY A 313 11.28 0.22 11.50
N GLY A 314 10.68 -0.96 11.63
CA GLY A 314 9.95 -1.69 10.59
C GLY A 314 10.67 -2.91 9.99
N GLY A 315 12.00 -2.93 9.89
CA GLY A 315 12.71 -4.06 9.29
C GLY A 315 12.91 -5.28 10.18
N MET A 316 12.76 -5.14 11.50
CA MET A 316 13.01 -6.25 12.43
C MET A 316 11.81 -7.18 12.56
N ALA A 317 10.58 -6.65 12.54
CA ALA A 317 9.36 -7.47 12.54
C ALA A 317 9.29 -8.37 11.31
N LEU A 318 9.56 -7.81 10.12
CA LEU A 318 9.59 -8.59 8.88
C LEU A 318 10.63 -9.71 8.96
N ASN A 319 11.88 -9.39 9.33
CA ASN A 319 12.93 -10.40 9.47
C ASN A 319 12.54 -11.51 10.44
N GLN A 320 11.93 -11.15 11.57
CA GLN A 320 11.48 -12.13 12.55
C GLN A 320 10.32 -12.97 12.01
N LEU A 321 9.38 -12.36 11.30
CA LEU A 321 8.29 -13.08 10.64
C LEU A 321 8.85 -14.11 9.65
N LEU A 322 9.78 -13.70 8.79
CA LEU A 322 10.45 -14.58 7.83
C LEU A 322 11.18 -15.73 8.52
N VAL A 323 11.93 -15.43 9.60
CA VAL A 323 12.62 -16.47 10.41
C VAL A 323 11.61 -17.43 11.05
N GLN A 324 10.47 -16.94 11.52
CA GLN A 324 9.44 -17.82 12.06
C GLN A 324 8.75 -18.66 10.98
N MET A 325 8.52 -18.12 9.80
CA MET A 325 7.98 -18.88 8.66
C MET A 325 8.93 -20.00 8.22
N ASP A 326 10.23 -19.71 8.12
CA ASP A 326 11.26 -20.69 7.77
C ASP A 326 11.53 -21.70 8.90
N GLY A 327 11.39 -21.26 10.15
CA GLY A 327 11.72 -22.04 11.36
C GLY A 327 10.53 -22.80 11.99
N ILE A 328 9.42 -22.94 11.29
CA ILE A 328 8.24 -23.68 11.81
C ILE A 328 8.58 -25.15 12.09
N ASP A 329 9.43 -25.74 11.26
CA ASP A 329 9.87 -27.14 11.36
C ASP A 329 11.03 -27.32 12.34
N ASP A 330 11.58 -26.24 12.91
CA ASP A 330 12.67 -26.34 13.85
C ASP A 330 12.19 -26.87 15.22
N PRO A 331 12.91 -27.84 15.81
CA PRO A 331 12.59 -28.34 17.14
C PRO A 331 12.77 -27.24 18.20
N PRO A 332 12.11 -27.35 19.37
CA PRO A 332 12.18 -26.35 20.42
C PRO A 332 13.62 -25.99 20.79
N LEU A 333 13.92 -24.69 20.83
CA LEU A 333 15.27 -24.13 20.98
C LEU A 333 16.03 -24.70 22.17
N LEU A 334 15.36 -24.83 23.35
CA LEU A 334 15.93 -25.41 24.57
C LEU A 334 16.34 -26.86 24.37
N ARG A 335 15.47 -27.66 23.74
CA ARG A 335 15.73 -29.08 23.50
C ARG A 335 16.88 -29.24 22.49
N ARG A 336 16.92 -28.44 21.44
CA ARG A 336 17.99 -28.41 20.44
C ARG A 336 19.34 -28.01 21.07
N VAL A 337 19.35 -26.92 21.85
CA VAL A 337 20.57 -26.41 22.49
C VAL A 337 21.07 -27.41 23.53
N LEU A 338 20.18 -27.97 24.36
CA LEU A 338 20.54 -28.95 25.39
C LEU A 338 21.11 -30.23 24.77
N THR A 339 20.39 -30.77 23.75
CA THR A 339 20.84 -32.00 23.05
C THR A 339 22.20 -31.76 22.35
N ASN A 340 22.35 -30.61 21.64
CA ASN A 340 23.61 -30.31 20.99
C ASN A 340 24.76 -30.08 22.00
N ARG A 341 24.51 -29.37 23.11
CA ARG A 341 25.53 -29.14 24.14
C ARG A 341 25.92 -30.44 24.86
N LEU A 342 24.94 -31.26 25.20
CA LEU A 342 25.18 -32.52 25.88
C LEU A 342 25.92 -33.50 24.95
N ASN A 343 25.47 -33.66 23.70
CA ASN A 343 26.18 -34.50 22.74
C ASN A 343 27.59 -33.97 22.44
N THR A 344 27.78 -32.65 22.33
CA THR A 344 29.14 -32.08 22.14
C THR A 344 30.03 -32.31 23.38
N PHE A 345 29.47 -32.22 24.57
CA PHE A 345 30.19 -32.54 25.82
C PHE A 345 30.55 -34.02 25.87
N LEU A 346 29.61 -34.93 25.59
CA LEU A 346 29.85 -36.37 25.54
C LEU A 346 30.87 -36.76 24.45
N ASP A 347 30.86 -36.05 23.31
CA ASP A 347 31.86 -36.26 22.28
C ASP A 347 33.24 -35.74 22.67
N ALA A 348 33.31 -34.69 23.48
CA ALA A 348 34.56 -34.14 23.98
C ALA A 348 35.20 -34.99 25.12
N MET A 349 34.37 -35.70 25.89
CA MET A 349 34.83 -36.61 26.94
C MET A 349 35.26 -37.95 26.30
N TYR A 350 36.50 -38.27 26.35
CA TYR A 350 37.09 -39.54 25.81
C TYR A 350 36.62 -40.81 26.52
N ILE A 351 35.87 -40.71 27.59
CA ILE A 351 35.48 -41.80 28.48
C ILE A 351 34.22 -42.53 28.01
N VAL A 352 33.30 -41.85 27.30
CA VAL A 352 32.02 -42.42 26.89
C VAL A 352 32.04 -42.78 25.42
N PRO A 353 32.02 -44.08 25.05
CA PRO A 353 31.94 -44.50 23.64
C PRO A 353 30.63 -44.08 23.03
N GLN A 354 30.60 -43.91 21.70
CA GLN A 354 29.39 -43.49 20.99
C GLN A 354 28.33 -44.61 20.88
N LYS A 355 28.82 -45.84 20.77
CA LYS A 355 28.00 -47.05 20.63
C LYS A 355 28.55 -48.13 21.53
N ILE A 356 27.68 -48.85 22.20
CA ILE A 356 27.98 -50.12 22.85
C ILE A 356 27.07 -51.15 22.21
N GLY A 357 27.61 -51.97 21.29
CA GLY A 357 26.80 -52.89 20.51
C GLY A 357 25.78 -52.11 19.65
N PRO A 358 24.51 -52.49 19.61
CA PRO A 358 23.46 -51.80 18.84
C PRO A 358 23.00 -50.47 19.48
N MET A 359 23.38 -50.18 20.73
CA MET A 359 22.91 -49.00 21.52
C MET A 359 23.76 -47.76 21.22
N LYS A 360 23.11 -46.68 20.76
CA LYS A 360 23.73 -45.35 20.58
C LYS A 360 23.65 -44.57 21.92
N LEU A 361 24.82 -44.24 22.51
CA LEU A 361 24.95 -43.47 23.76
C LEU A 361 24.95 -41.96 23.48
N ARG A 362 24.15 -41.52 22.56
CA ARG A 362 23.95 -40.08 22.24
C ARG A 362 22.48 -39.77 22.18
N LEU A 363 22.11 -38.60 22.64
CA LEU A 363 20.71 -38.16 22.54
C LEU A 363 20.33 -38.04 21.07
N PRO A 364 19.18 -38.63 20.69
CA PRO A 364 18.70 -38.52 19.31
C PRO A 364 18.42 -37.04 18.97
N LYS A 365 18.58 -36.69 17.69
CA LYS A 365 18.21 -35.33 17.22
C LYS A 365 16.76 -35.10 17.54
N PRO A 366 16.41 -33.96 18.18
CA PRO A 366 15.01 -33.67 18.49
C PRO A 366 14.22 -33.56 17.19
N LYS A 367 13.11 -34.27 17.14
CA LYS A 367 12.20 -34.24 15.99
C LYS A 367 11.47 -32.88 15.95
N PRO A 368 11.17 -32.35 14.78
CA PRO A 368 10.30 -31.17 14.62
C PRO A 368 8.95 -31.43 15.28
N LEU A 369 8.29 -30.34 15.70
CA LEU A 369 6.91 -30.42 16.18
C LEU A 369 5.99 -30.76 15.02
N PRO A 370 4.98 -31.64 15.17
CA PRO A 370 4.08 -32.04 14.11
C PRO A 370 3.06 -30.94 13.75
N HIS A 371 3.22 -29.73 14.28
CA HIS A 371 2.25 -28.66 14.07
C HIS A 371 2.50 -27.92 12.78
N GLN A 372 1.45 -27.76 11.98
CA GLN A 372 1.47 -27.03 10.72
C GLN A 372 0.80 -25.67 10.89
N ILE A 373 1.52 -24.61 10.58
CA ILE A 373 1.00 -23.24 10.60
C ILE A 373 1.01 -22.73 9.18
N TYR A 374 -0.15 -22.25 8.73
CA TYR A 374 -0.33 -21.62 7.43
C TYR A 374 -0.48 -20.11 7.62
N PHE A 375 0.16 -19.33 6.75
CA PHE A 375 0.10 -17.89 6.79
C PHE A 375 -0.71 -17.36 5.61
N ILE A 376 -1.60 -16.44 5.86
CA ILE A 376 -2.32 -15.70 4.83
C ILE A 376 -2.05 -14.21 5.09
N GLY A 377 -1.38 -13.54 4.16
CA GLY A 377 -1.22 -12.09 4.18
C GLY A 377 -2.24 -11.44 3.26
N ALA A 378 -2.81 -10.31 3.65
CA ALA A 378 -3.63 -9.49 2.77
C ALA A 378 -3.02 -8.09 2.62
N THR A 379 -3.06 -7.54 1.41
CA THR A 379 -2.56 -6.21 1.11
C THR A 379 -3.38 -5.53 0.04
N ASN A 380 -3.36 -4.20 0.05
CA ASN A 380 -3.97 -3.34 -0.97
C ASN A 380 -2.92 -2.73 -1.92
N VAL A 381 -1.62 -2.87 -1.60
CA VAL A 381 -0.54 -2.31 -2.43
C VAL A 381 -0.12 -3.28 -3.54
N PRO A 382 0.42 -2.78 -4.65
CA PRO A 382 0.98 -3.62 -5.70
C PRO A 382 2.11 -4.52 -5.18
N ILE A 383 2.25 -5.70 -5.78
CA ILE A 383 3.23 -6.71 -5.34
C ILE A 383 4.67 -6.19 -5.41
N GLU A 384 4.94 -5.28 -6.35
CA GLU A 384 6.25 -4.65 -6.56
C GLU A 384 6.68 -3.78 -5.38
N ALA A 385 5.74 -3.30 -4.57
CA ALA A 385 6.00 -2.51 -3.38
C ALA A 385 6.42 -3.35 -2.17
N LEU A 386 6.16 -4.67 -2.22
CA LEU A 386 6.50 -5.59 -1.13
C LEU A 386 7.96 -6.05 -1.21
N ASP A 387 8.52 -6.42 -0.05
CA ASP A 387 9.88 -6.96 0.03
C ASP A 387 9.94 -8.32 -0.69
N PRO A 388 10.85 -8.50 -1.67
CA PRO A 388 11.00 -9.75 -2.40
C PRO A 388 11.24 -10.97 -1.51
N ALA A 389 11.78 -10.78 -0.31
CA ALA A 389 11.98 -11.88 0.64
C ALA A 389 10.68 -12.48 1.17
N LEU A 390 9.61 -11.66 1.25
CA LEU A 390 8.30 -12.11 1.70
C LEU A 390 7.58 -12.97 0.65
N ILE A 391 7.69 -12.58 -0.61
CA ILE A 391 6.96 -13.19 -1.75
C ILE A 391 7.68 -14.38 -2.38
N ARG A 392 8.80 -14.83 -1.80
CA ARG A 392 9.53 -16.01 -2.31
C ARG A 392 8.75 -17.31 -2.11
N PRO A 393 8.91 -18.31 -3.02
CA PRO A 393 8.37 -19.65 -2.85
C PRO A 393 8.76 -20.25 -1.49
N GLY A 394 7.80 -20.90 -0.81
CA GLY A 394 7.97 -21.45 0.53
C GLY A 394 7.55 -20.50 1.66
N ARG A 395 7.36 -19.21 1.36
CA ARG A 395 6.80 -18.18 2.26
C ARG A 395 5.42 -17.77 1.75
N MET A 396 5.24 -16.54 1.27
CA MET A 396 3.97 -16.08 0.65
C MET A 396 4.07 -16.05 -0.87
N GLY A 397 4.63 -17.12 -1.46
CA GLY A 397 4.90 -17.21 -2.90
C GLY A 397 3.66 -17.44 -3.77
N ARG A 398 2.53 -17.86 -3.20
CA ARG A 398 1.29 -18.02 -3.93
C ARG A 398 0.41 -16.82 -3.78
N HIS A 399 0.08 -16.16 -4.90
CA HIS A 399 -0.66 -14.92 -4.96
C HIS A 399 -2.08 -15.19 -5.42
N ILE A 400 -3.07 -14.63 -4.72
CA ILE A 400 -4.49 -14.71 -5.07
C ILE A 400 -4.98 -13.28 -5.25
N TRP A 401 -5.45 -12.97 -6.47
CA TRP A 401 -5.91 -11.67 -6.84
C TRP A 401 -7.41 -11.53 -6.59
N PHE A 402 -7.77 -10.46 -5.89
CA PHE A 402 -9.15 -10.04 -5.68
C PHE A 402 -9.43 -8.86 -6.58
N ARG A 403 -10.36 -9.04 -7.50
CA ARG A 403 -10.84 -7.98 -8.37
C ARG A 403 -12.08 -7.30 -7.79
N THR A 404 -12.41 -6.15 -8.31
CA THR A 404 -13.74 -5.57 -8.12
C THR A 404 -14.80 -6.52 -8.69
N PRO A 405 -15.99 -6.61 -8.07
CA PRO A 405 -17.04 -7.50 -8.53
C PRO A 405 -17.53 -7.11 -9.93
N THR A 406 -17.78 -8.11 -10.79
CA THR A 406 -18.43 -7.91 -12.10
C THR A 406 -19.87 -7.45 -11.91
N LYS A 407 -20.52 -6.98 -12.99
CA LYS A 407 -21.95 -6.63 -12.99
C LYS A 407 -22.83 -7.71 -12.34
N ASN A 408 -22.63 -8.99 -12.72
CA ASN A 408 -23.38 -10.10 -12.15
C ASN A 408 -23.06 -10.35 -10.67
N ASP A 409 -21.76 -10.23 -10.31
CA ASP A 409 -21.36 -10.36 -8.91
C ASP A 409 -21.99 -9.24 -8.06
N ARG A 410 -22.12 -8.01 -8.59
CA ARG A 410 -22.77 -6.89 -7.90
C ARG A 410 -24.26 -7.14 -7.71
N LYS A 411 -24.96 -7.71 -8.71
CA LYS A 411 -26.35 -8.17 -8.51
C LYS A 411 -26.46 -9.10 -7.32
N ASP A 412 -25.68 -10.17 -7.29
CA ASP A 412 -25.68 -11.14 -6.18
C ASP A 412 -25.34 -10.51 -4.83
N ILE A 413 -24.49 -9.48 -4.82
CA ILE A 413 -24.10 -8.76 -3.59
C ILE A 413 -25.23 -7.86 -3.13
N PHE A 414 -25.91 -7.14 -4.04
CA PHE A 414 -27.11 -6.36 -3.71
C PHE A 414 -28.20 -7.26 -3.14
N ASP A 415 -28.47 -8.40 -3.76
CA ASP A 415 -29.46 -9.37 -3.24
C ASP A 415 -29.10 -9.84 -1.83
N LEU A 416 -27.82 -10.06 -1.55
CA LEU A 416 -27.36 -10.46 -0.21
C LEU A 416 -27.61 -9.40 0.85
N TYR A 417 -27.35 -8.12 0.54
CA TYR A 417 -27.49 -7.04 1.51
C TYR A 417 -28.92 -6.53 1.61
N MET A 418 -29.65 -6.43 0.50
CA MET A 418 -31.05 -6.01 0.50
C MET A 418 -31.96 -7.04 1.19
N ALA A 419 -31.64 -8.33 1.10
CA ALA A 419 -32.34 -9.36 1.87
C ALA A 419 -32.24 -9.20 3.40
N LYS A 420 -31.36 -8.33 3.90
CA LYS A 420 -31.16 -8.08 5.34
C LYS A 420 -31.80 -6.79 5.82
N VAL A 421 -32.30 -5.97 4.91
CA VAL A 421 -32.83 -4.64 5.20
C VAL A 421 -34.18 -4.46 4.53
N ASP A 422 -35.08 -3.72 5.19
CA ASP A 422 -36.39 -3.43 4.62
C ASP A 422 -36.28 -2.40 3.51
N HIS A 423 -36.78 -2.73 2.32
CA HIS A 423 -36.71 -1.91 1.11
C HIS A 423 -37.96 -2.02 0.27
N ASP A 424 -38.17 -1.07 -0.64
CA ASP A 424 -39.31 -1.06 -1.56
C ASP A 424 -39.24 -2.30 -2.48
N PRO A 425 -40.34 -3.06 -2.61
CA PRO A 425 -40.44 -4.19 -3.55
C PRO A 425 -40.14 -3.82 -5.02
N GLU A 426 -40.26 -2.57 -5.44
CA GLU A 426 -39.84 -2.14 -6.78
C GLU A 426 -38.37 -2.38 -7.03
N LEU A 427 -37.54 -2.29 -6.00
CA LEU A 427 -36.09 -2.55 -6.10
C LEU A 427 -35.74 -4.01 -6.36
N ASP A 428 -36.66 -4.95 -6.14
CA ASP A 428 -36.47 -6.38 -6.43
C ASP A 428 -36.70 -6.73 -7.91
N THR A 429 -37.19 -5.78 -8.71
CA THR A 429 -37.40 -6.03 -10.13
C THR A 429 -36.06 -6.23 -10.86
N ASP A 430 -36.03 -7.12 -11.83
CA ASP A 430 -34.83 -7.37 -12.64
C ASP A 430 -34.29 -6.09 -13.30
N LYS A 431 -35.19 -5.18 -13.71
CA LYS A 431 -34.81 -3.89 -14.27
C LYS A 431 -34.00 -3.05 -13.29
N ARG A 432 -34.52 -2.85 -12.04
CA ARG A 432 -33.84 -2.05 -11.01
C ARG A 432 -32.55 -2.71 -10.53
N ARG A 433 -32.54 -4.03 -10.38
CA ARG A 433 -31.33 -4.79 -10.06
C ARG A 433 -30.24 -4.64 -11.13
N ASP A 434 -30.63 -4.68 -12.39
CA ASP A 434 -29.71 -4.50 -13.50
C ASP A 434 -29.18 -3.07 -13.58
N GLU A 435 -30.03 -2.08 -13.34
CA GLU A 435 -29.69 -0.67 -13.26
C GLU A 435 -28.71 -0.41 -12.13
N LEU A 436 -29.01 -0.86 -10.89
CA LEU A 436 -28.11 -0.76 -9.75
C LEU A 436 -26.73 -1.39 -10.05
N ALA A 437 -26.72 -2.58 -10.63
CA ALA A 437 -25.48 -3.24 -10.96
C ALA A 437 -24.67 -2.49 -12.05
N ARG A 438 -25.32 -1.79 -12.97
CA ARG A 438 -24.65 -0.93 -13.97
C ARG A 438 -24.06 0.32 -13.35
N ILE A 439 -24.87 1.07 -12.60
CA ILE A 439 -24.46 2.38 -12.07
C ILE A 439 -23.43 2.28 -10.94
N THR A 440 -23.24 1.09 -10.33
CA THR A 440 -22.25 0.81 -9.29
C THR A 440 -20.97 0.18 -9.85
N ASN A 441 -20.62 0.46 -11.10
CA ASN A 441 -19.37 -0.06 -11.67
C ASN A 441 -18.15 0.39 -10.82
N GLY A 442 -17.26 -0.57 -10.53
CA GLY A 442 -16.09 -0.33 -9.67
C GLY A 442 -16.34 -0.42 -8.16
N TYR A 443 -17.61 -0.58 -7.70
CA TYR A 443 -17.89 -0.72 -6.27
C TYR A 443 -17.35 -2.03 -5.72
N SER A 444 -16.78 -1.94 -4.53
CA SER A 444 -16.45 -3.11 -3.72
C SER A 444 -17.70 -3.63 -2.97
N PRO A 445 -17.71 -4.89 -2.52
CA PRO A 445 -18.78 -5.40 -1.66
C PRO A 445 -19.07 -4.55 -0.41
N ALA A 446 -18.02 -3.99 0.18
CA ALA A 446 -18.15 -3.11 1.34
C ALA A 446 -18.84 -1.78 1.00
N MET A 447 -18.59 -1.22 -0.19
CA MET A 447 -19.29 -0.01 -0.65
C MET A 447 -20.77 -0.29 -0.88
N ILE A 448 -21.12 -1.45 -1.45
CA ILE A 448 -22.54 -1.85 -1.64
C ILE A 448 -23.24 -2.02 -0.29
N GLU A 449 -22.58 -2.66 0.67
CA GLU A 449 -23.10 -2.76 2.04
C GLU A 449 -23.35 -1.38 2.67
N GLN A 450 -22.36 -0.48 2.52
CA GLN A 450 -22.46 0.88 3.03
C GLN A 450 -23.63 1.65 2.38
N VAL A 451 -23.81 1.53 1.06
CA VAL A 451 -24.92 2.16 0.35
C VAL A 451 -26.27 1.67 0.86
N CYS A 452 -26.47 0.36 1.00
CA CYS A 452 -27.73 -0.18 1.54
C CYS A 452 -27.99 0.28 2.98
N SER A 453 -26.96 0.33 3.81
CA SER A 453 -27.07 0.81 5.20
C SER A 453 -27.38 2.30 5.28
N MET A 454 -26.76 3.12 4.42
CA MET A 454 -27.03 4.56 4.36
C MET A 454 -28.41 4.86 3.81
N ALA A 455 -28.86 4.15 2.78
CA ALA A 455 -30.22 4.28 2.24
C ALA A 455 -31.28 4.04 3.33
N LEU A 456 -31.09 3.00 4.14
CA LEU A 456 -31.96 2.75 5.30
C LEU A 456 -31.88 3.88 6.34
N THR A 457 -30.71 4.45 6.55
CA THR A 457 -30.51 5.57 7.46
C THR A 457 -31.29 6.82 7.00
N TYR A 458 -31.29 7.10 5.70
CA TYR A 458 -32.07 8.22 5.13
C TYR A 458 -33.56 7.99 5.29
N ALA A 459 -34.07 6.82 4.90
CA ALA A 459 -35.48 6.46 5.09
C ALA A 459 -35.90 6.58 6.55
N HIS A 460 -35.06 6.10 7.48
CA HIS A 460 -35.35 6.21 8.91
C HIS A 460 -35.34 7.66 9.43
N SER A 461 -34.46 8.50 8.89
CA SER A 461 -34.42 9.94 9.19
C SER A 461 -35.71 10.65 8.76
N ASP A 462 -36.31 10.18 7.68
CA ASP A 462 -37.59 10.68 7.15
C ASP A 462 -38.80 9.96 7.73
N GLU A 463 -38.64 9.21 8.83
CA GLU A 463 -39.67 8.43 9.51
C GLU A 463 -40.35 7.37 8.63
N ARG A 464 -39.67 6.89 7.55
CA ARG A 464 -40.14 5.82 6.67
C ARG A 464 -39.59 4.44 7.13
N PRO A 465 -40.40 3.36 7.06
CA PRO A 465 -40.00 2.05 7.55
C PRO A 465 -39.02 1.32 6.59
N PHE A 466 -38.99 1.70 5.33
CA PHE A 466 -38.15 1.09 4.29
C PHE A 466 -37.57 2.17 3.36
N PHE A 467 -36.48 1.88 2.71
CA PHE A 467 -35.86 2.79 1.75
C PHE A 467 -36.37 2.56 0.33
N GLU A 468 -36.37 3.62 -0.44
CA GLU A 468 -36.81 3.67 -1.83
C GLU A 468 -35.63 3.88 -2.79
N TRP A 469 -35.92 3.93 -4.10
CA TRP A 469 -34.92 4.21 -5.12
C TRP A 469 -34.16 5.51 -4.89
N THR A 470 -34.84 6.55 -4.48
CA THR A 470 -34.25 7.87 -4.18
C THR A 470 -33.22 7.81 -3.07
N ASP A 471 -33.48 7.03 -2.03
CA ASP A 471 -32.57 6.89 -0.88
C ASP A 471 -31.28 6.14 -1.25
N ILE A 472 -31.44 5.08 -2.06
CA ILE A 472 -30.26 4.30 -2.49
C ILE A 472 -29.36 5.12 -3.42
N VAL A 473 -29.97 5.93 -4.28
CA VAL A 473 -29.26 6.85 -5.17
C VAL A 473 -28.54 7.96 -4.38
N GLU A 474 -29.19 8.56 -3.39
CA GLU A 474 -28.56 9.56 -2.51
C GLU A 474 -27.43 8.93 -1.68
N ALA A 475 -27.62 7.70 -1.19
CA ALA A 475 -26.58 6.96 -0.50
C ALA A 475 -25.37 6.68 -1.39
N MET A 476 -25.58 6.26 -2.63
CA MET A 476 -24.52 6.06 -3.63
C MET A 476 -23.75 7.34 -3.87
N THR A 477 -24.47 8.44 -4.08
CA THR A 477 -23.85 9.75 -4.31
C THR A 477 -23.02 10.19 -3.09
N THR A 478 -23.55 9.98 -1.90
CA THR A 478 -22.83 10.32 -0.67
C THR A 478 -21.57 9.48 -0.47
N VAL A 479 -21.59 8.21 -0.82
CA VAL A 479 -20.41 7.33 -0.76
C VAL A 479 -19.33 7.75 -1.76
N GLU A 480 -19.72 8.24 -2.95
CA GLU A 480 -18.78 8.64 -4.00
C GLU A 480 -18.21 10.05 -3.81
N THR A 481 -19.06 11.01 -3.54
CA THR A 481 -18.72 12.44 -3.59
C THR A 481 -18.87 13.18 -2.26
N GLY A 482 -19.32 12.47 -1.21
CA GLY A 482 -19.59 13.04 0.11
C GLY A 482 -21.01 13.58 0.25
N THR A 483 -21.35 14.02 1.46
CA THR A 483 -22.67 14.59 1.78
C THR A 483 -22.94 15.87 1.02
N ALA A 484 -24.19 16.04 0.59
CA ALA A 484 -24.62 17.31 -0.02
C ALA A 484 -24.48 18.45 1.00
N VAL A 485 -23.92 19.56 0.54
CA VAL A 485 -23.84 20.79 1.32
C VAL A 485 -25.12 21.57 1.07
N GLY A 486 -25.84 21.91 2.13
CA GLY A 486 -27.13 22.63 2.03
C GLY A 486 -27.00 24.11 1.64
N ILE A 487 -25.99 24.45 0.83
CA ILE A 487 -25.77 25.81 0.31
C ILE A 487 -26.37 25.88 -1.10
N GLU A 488 -27.25 26.83 -1.29
CA GLU A 488 -27.79 27.14 -2.62
C GLU A 488 -26.92 28.19 -3.30
N TYR A 489 -26.60 27.94 -4.57
CA TYR A 489 -25.95 28.94 -5.41
C TYR A 489 -26.87 30.11 -5.73
N VAL A 490 -26.29 31.28 -5.98
CA VAL A 490 -27.04 32.35 -6.62
C VAL A 490 -27.56 31.93 -7.98
N PRO A 491 -28.70 32.43 -8.49
CA PRO A 491 -29.33 31.94 -9.71
C PRO A 491 -28.42 31.93 -10.93
N GLU A 492 -27.53 32.93 -11.06
CA GLU A 492 -26.58 33.04 -12.15
C GLU A 492 -25.51 31.93 -12.09
N GLU A 493 -25.01 31.62 -10.90
CA GLU A 493 -24.06 30.54 -10.66
C GLU A 493 -24.72 29.17 -10.85
N THR A 494 -25.96 28.99 -10.38
CA THR A 494 -26.78 27.79 -10.63
C THR A 494 -26.86 27.46 -12.11
N ARG A 495 -27.14 28.46 -12.94
CA ARG A 495 -27.22 28.30 -14.41
C ARG A 495 -25.83 28.00 -14.99
N ALA A 496 -24.78 28.65 -14.50
CA ALA A 496 -23.42 28.42 -15.00
C ALA A 496 -22.96 26.98 -14.71
N VAL A 497 -23.20 26.47 -13.50
CA VAL A 497 -22.89 25.07 -13.16
C VAL A 497 -23.74 24.11 -13.98
N ALA A 498 -25.03 24.41 -14.24
CA ALA A 498 -25.87 23.55 -15.07
C ALA A 498 -25.38 23.46 -16.52
N ILE A 499 -24.93 24.57 -17.10
CA ILE A 499 -24.34 24.61 -18.45
C ILE A 499 -23.02 23.84 -18.48
N HIS A 500 -22.20 23.98 -17.45
CA HIS A 500 -20.95 23.22 -17.28
C HIS A 500 -21.20 21.71 -17.33
N GLU A 501 -22.10 21.21 -16.49
CA GLU A 501 -22.44 19.77 -16.42
C GLU A 501 -23.16 19.29 -17.68
N ALA A 502 -24.02 20.12 -18.29
CA ALA A 502 -24.66 19.81 -19.57
C ALA A 502 -23.63 19.70 -20.70
N GLY A 503 -22.54 20.48 -20.65
CA GLY A 503 -21.40 20.36 -21.56
C GLY A 503 -20.72 19.00 -21.50
N HIS A 504 -20.45 18.51 -20.29
CA HIS A 504 -19.93 17.16 -20.07
C HIS A 504 -20.92 16.10 -20.60
N ALA A 505 -22.18 16.21 -20.24
CA ALA A 505 -23.19 15.24 -20.64
C ALA A 505 -23.37 15.17 -22.16
N ALA A 506 -23.42 16.31 -22.83
CA ALA A 506 -23.54 16.37 -24.27
C ALA A 506 -22.36 15.76 -25.03
N THR A 507 -21.13 16.08 -24.61
CA THR A 507 -19.91 15.55 -25.21
C THR A 507 -19.75 14.05 -24.95
N SER A 508 -20.07 13.59 -23.74
CA SER A 508 -20.10 12.17 -23.40
C SER A 508 -21.08 11.39 -24.27
N HIS A 509 -22.32 11.87 -24.36
CA HIS A 509 -23.38 11.21 -25.13
C HIS A 509 -23.05 11.04 -26.61
N VAL A 510 -22.37 12.02 -27.21
CA VAL A 510 -22.07 12.03 -28.65
C VAL A 510 -20.82 11.22 -28.99
N TYR A 511 -19.75 11.31 -28.16
CA TYR A 511 -18.45 10.77 -28.56
C TYR A 511 -18.06 9.48 -27.80
N MET A 512 -18.65 9.20 -26.62
CA MET A 512 -18.27 8.04 -25.85
C MET A 512 -19.16 6.82 -26.17
N GLU A 513 -18.76 6.03 -27.17
CA GLU A 513 -19.49 4.81 -27.54
C GLU A 513 -19.51 3.78 -26.43
N GLY A 514 -20.68 3.15 -26.20
CA GLY A 514 -20.86 2.13 -25.17
C GLY A 514 -20.76 2.67 -23.72
N VAL A 515 -20.89 3.98 -23.54
CA VAL A 515 -20.92 4.66 -22.26
C VAL A 515 -22.26 5.33 -22.07
N LEU A 516 -22.83 5.23 -20.87
CA LEU A 516 -24.08 5.90 -20.50
C LEU A 516 -23.81 6.98 -19.46
N SER A 517 -24.41 8.15 -19.67
CA SER A 517 -24.47 9.18 -18.63
C SER A 517 -25.49 8.74 -17.58
N THR A 518 -25.04 8.46 -16.38
CA THR A 518 -25.87 7.87 -15.31
C THR A 518 -26.20 8.85 -14.19
N ARG A 519 -25.53 9.99 -14.15
CA ARG A 519 -25.81 11.04 -13.17
C ARG A 519 -25.52 12.41 -13.74
N LEU A 520 -26.38 13.34 -13.42
CA LEU A 520 -26.22 14.75 -13.76
C LEU A 520 -26.76 15.58 -12.56
N SER A 521 -25.88 16.32 -11.89
CA SER A 521 -26.21 17.03 -10.66
C SER A 521 -25.55 18.40 -10.57
N ILE A 522 -26.28 19.38 -10.05
CA ILE A 522 -25.76 20.71 -9.71
C ILE A 522 -25.77 20.94 -8.20
N ARG A 523 -25.96 19.89 -7.40
CA ARG A 523 -25.83 19.99 -5.94
C ARG A 523 -24.36 20.03 -5.54
N MET A 524 -24.00 21.06 -4.76
CA MET A 524 -22.65 21.15 -4.20
C MET A 524 -22.40 20.00 -3.23
N ARG A 525 -21.26 19.33 -3.42
CA ARG A 525 -20.78 18.29 -2.51
C ARG A 525 -19.31 18.56 -2.18
N SER A 526 -18.76 17.91 -1.18
CA SER A 526 -17.49 18.15 -0.51
C SER A 526 -16.27 18.53 -1.40
N GLY A 527 -16.31 18.33 -2.70
CA GLY A 527 -15.17 18.60 -3.61
C GLY A 527 -15.56 19.08 -5.00
N SER A 528 -16.85 19.21 -5.32
CA SER A 528 -17.31 19.62 -6.65
C SER A 528 -18.54 20.53 -6.55
N LEU A 529 -18.62 21.47 -7.50
CA LEU A 529 -19.77 22.36 -7.64
C LEU A 529 -20.97 21.64 -8.29
N GLY A 530 -20.70 20.76 -9.25
CA GLY A 530 -21.64 19.86 -9.87
C GLY A 530 -21.00 18.52 -10.14
N HIS A 531 -21.71 17.60 -10.76
CA HIS A 531 -21.17 16.28 -11.08
C HIS A 531 -21.90 15.63 -12.26
N HIS A 532 -21.15 15.24 -13.27
CA HIS A 532 -21.58 14.37 -14.34
C HIS A 532 -20.84 13.04 -14.25
N GLN A 533 -21.57 11.92 -14.27
CA GLN A 533 -21.02 10.59 -14.29
C GLN A 533 -21.38 9.83 -15.55
N ALA A 534 -20.34 9.32 -16.21
CA ALA A 534 -20.45 8.48 -17.40
C ALA A 534 -19.85 7.10 -17.12
N ILE A 535 -20.62 6.04 -17.36
CA ILE A 535 -20.24 4.66 -17.00
C ILE A 535 -20.31 3.76 -18.23
N GLN A 536 -19.30 2.89 -18.40
CA GLN A 536 -19.30 1.89 -19.47
C GLN A 536 -20.40 0.86 -19.27
N GLN A 537 -21.14 0.54 -20.33
CA GLN A 537 -22.20 -0.50 -20.31
C GLN A 537 -21.63 -1.89 -20.06
N GLU A 538 -20.42 -2.15 -20.60
CA GLU A 538 -19.72 -3.41 -20.46
C GLU A 538 -18.38 -3.20 -19.76
N GLU A 539 -17.95 -4.20 -18.98
CA GLU A 539 -16.62 -4.16 -18.34
C GLU A 539 -15.53 -4.42 -19.39
N ARG A 540 -14.70 -3.40 -19.64
CA ARG A 540 -13.56 -3.48 -20.54
C ARG A 540 -12.26 -3.29 -19.75
N PHE A 541 -11.23 -4.04 -20.13
CA PHE A 541 -9.91 -4.00 -19.48
C PHE A 541 -8.85 -3.28 -20.32
N SER A 542 -9.20 -2.87 -21.54
CA SER A 542 -8.36 -2.10 -22.44
C SER A 542 -9.22 -1.12 -23.21
N SER A 543 -8.66 0.03 -23.56
CA SER A 543 -9.30 1.06 -24.36
C SER A 543 -8.43 1.39 -25.57
N TRP A 544 -9.09 1.74 -26.66
CA TRP A 544 -8.46 2.19 -27.89
C TRP A 544 -8.17 3.69 -27.83
N ARG A 545 -7.29 4.17 -28.71
CA ARG A 545 -6.93 5.58 -28.78
C ARG A 545 -8.15 6.50 -28.95
N HIS A 546 -9.08 6.16 -29.87
CA HIS A 546 -10.29 6.95 -30.10
C HIS A 546 -11.18 7.02 -28.85
N GLU A 547 -11.28 5.96 -28.06
CA GLU A 547 -12.03 5.95 -26.79
C GLU A 547 -11.38 6.87 -25.75
N GLU A 548 -10.05 6.87 -25.66
CA GLU A 548 -9.33 7.78 -24.77
C GLU A 548 -9.43 9.25 -25.23
N VAL A 549 -9.40 9.50 -26.56
CA VAL A 549 -9.67 10.83 -27.11
C VAL A 549 -11.10 11.29 -26.79
N ALA A 550 -12.09 10.40 -26.91
CA ALA A 550 -13.46 10.70 -26.52
C ALA A 550 -13.59 11.11 -25.03
N LYS A 551 -12.83 10.48 -24.14
CA LYS A 551 -12.74 10.89 -22.73
C LYS A 551 -12.11 12.28 -22.56
N LEU A 552 -11.10 12.63 -23.37
CA LEU A 552 -10.55 13.98 -23.36
C LEU A 552 -11.58 15.02 -23.84
N ILE A 553 -12.34 14.70 -24.91
CA ILE A 553 -13.40 15.55 -25.42
C ILE A 553 -14.48 15.75 -24.35
N TRP A 554 -14.88 14.68 -23.68
CA TRP A 554 -15.79 14.73 -22.55
C TRP A 554 -15.28 15.62 -21.41
N THR A 555 -14.06 15.41 -20.96
CA THR A 555 -13.46 16.19 -19.86
C THR A 555 -13.36 17.69 -20.20
N LEU A 556 -13.11 18.03 -21.47
CA LEU A 556 -13.01 19.41 -21.93
C LEU A 556 -14.37 20.01 -22.37
N GLY A 557 -15.43 19.20 -22.37
CA GLY A 557 -16.77 19.59 -22.80
C GLY A 557 -17.37 20.73 -21.99
N ALA A 558 -17.19 20.70 -20.68
CA ALA A 558 -17.68 21.77 -19.80
C ALA A 558 -16.92 23.09 -20.02
N MET A 559 -15.60 23.03 -20.18
CA MET A 559 -14.78 24.19 -20.51
C MET A 559 -15.22 24.82 -21.84
N ALA A 560 -15.57 23.98 -22.82
CA ALA A 560 -16.11 24.42 -24.10
C ALA A 560 -17.50 25.06 -23.96
N ALA A 561 -18.36 24.47 -23.10
CA ALA A 561 -19.71 25.01 -22.84
C ALA A 561 -19.65 26.39 -22.21
N GLU A 562 -18.87 26.57 -21.18
CA GLU A 562 -18.69 27.89 -20.56
C GLU A 562 -18.20 28.92 -21.60
N ARG A 563 -17.26 28.53 -22.45
CA ARG A 563 -16.70 29.42 -23.50
C ARG A 563 -17.73 29.85 -24.52
N VAL A 564 -18.60 28.94 -24.95
CA VAL A 564 -19.66 29.24 -25.94
C VAL A 564 -20.78 30.11 -25.37
N PHE A 565 -21.12 29.90 -24.10
CA PHE A 565 -22.24 30.60 -23.45
C PHE A 565 -21.84 31.93 -22.83
N TYR A 566 -20.66 31.99 -22.20
CA TYR A 566 -20.21 33.15 -21.40
C TYR A 566 -19.00 33.89 -22.02
N SER A 567 -18.38 33.35 -23.09
CA SER A 567 -17.15 33.86 -23.72
C SER A 567 -15.91 33.86 -22.80
N GLU A 568 -16.03 33.28 -21.62
CA GLU A 568 -14.96 33.14 -20.64
C GLU A 568 -15.13 31.81 -19.85
N ASN A 569 -14.16 31.43 -19.06
CA ASN A 569 -14.22 30.24 -18.24
C ASN A 569 -14.16 30.62 -16.75
N SER A 570 -14.94 29.92 -15.94
CA SER A 570 -14.92 30.02 -14.49
C SER A 570 -13.71 29.31 -13.88
N THR A 571 -13.51 29.47 -12.56
CA THR A 571 -12.52 28.69 -11.82
C THR A 571 -12.89 27.21 -11.70
N GLY A 572 -14.16 26.87 -11.97
CA GLY A 572 -14.67 25.48 -11.90
C GLY A 572 -13.98 24.53 -12.86
N VAL A 573 -13.51 25.01 -14.03
CA VAL A 573 -12.81 24.18 -15.01
C VAL A 573 -11.43 23.69 -14.57
N GLY A 574 -10.92 24.13 -13.42
CA GLY A 574 -9.56 23.81 -12.95
C GLY A 574 -9.33 22.30 -12.78
N GLY A 575 -10.32 21.57 -12.27
CA GLY A 575 -10.30 20.12 -12.13
C GLY A 575 -10.23 19.39 -13.47
N ASP A 576 -11.03 19.84 -14.44
CA ASP A 576 -11.11 19.24 -15.77
C ASP A 576 -9.82 19.45 -16.56
N VAL A 577 -9.29 20.66 -16.53
CA VAL A 577 -8.01 21.00 -17.15
C VAL A 577 -6.87 20.16 -16.61
N TYR A 578 -6.83 19.95 -15.30
CA TYR A 578 -5.84 19.10 -14.64
C TYR A 578 -6.01 17.63 -15.06
N SER A 579 -7.24 17.12 -15.04
CA SER A 579 -7.58 15.73 -15.38
C SER A 579 -7.26 15.45 -16.87
N ALA A 580 -7.68 16.32 -17.78
CA ALA A 580 -7.40 16.20 -19.21
C ALA A 580 -5.89 16.23 -19.50
N THR A 581 -5.14 17.14 -18.84
CA THR A 581 -3.69 17.23 -19.01
C THR A 581 -2.99 15.95 -18.57
N ASN A 582 -3.37 15.36 -17.42
CA ASN A 582 -2.79 14.11 -16.93
C ASN A 582 -3.17 12.91 -17.81
N ALA A 583 -4.39 12.85 -18.31
CA ALA A 583 -4.81 11.82 -19.26
C ALA A 583 -4.01 11.89 -20.56
N ALA A 584 -3.83 13.06 -21.14
CA ALA A 584 -3.02 13.25 -22.34
C ALA A 584 -1.54 12.91 -22.14
N LYS A 585 -0.95 13.27 -20.99
CA LYS A 585 0.41 12.84 -20.60
C LYS A 585 0.52 11.31 -20.55
N TRP A 586 -0.47 10.65 -19.98
CA TRP A 586 -0.49 9.19 -19.86
C TRP A 586 -0.63 8.53 -21.24
N MET A 587 -1.51 9.04 -22.09
CA MET A 587 -1.70 8.58 -23.47
C MET A 587 -0.41 8.64 -24.28
N VAL A 588 0.25 9.80 -24.29
CA VAL A 588 1.49 10.02 -25.07
C VAL A 588 2.69 9.33 -24.41
N GLY A 589 2.81 9.41 -23.09
CA GLY A 589 4.00 8.95 -22.38
C GLY A 589 4.07 7.44 -22.13
N ARG A 590 2.93 6.76 -22.00
CA ARG A 590 2.88 5.32 -21.68
C ARG A 590 2.20 4.47 -22.74
N CYS A 591 1.22 5.00 -23.46
CA CYS A 591 0.41 4.22 -24.39
C CYS A 591 0.79 4.43 -25.86
N ALA A 592 1.74 5.32 -26.16
CA ALA A 592 2.12 5.70 -27.52
C ALA A 592 0.91 6.23 -28.36
N MET A 593 -0.08 6.82 -27.69
CA MET A 593 -1.28 7.37 -28.31
C MET A 593 -1.07 8.86 -28.59
N GLY A 594 -0.50 9.18 -29.75
CA GLY A 594 -0.25 10.56 -30.18
C GLY A 594 -1.49 11.24 -30.80
N PRO A 595 -1.35 12.52 -31.22
CA PRO A 595 -2.39 13.25 -31.93
C PRO A 595 -2.70 12.62 -33.28
N GLU A 596 -3.86 12.98 -33.85
CA GLU A 596 -4.25 12.58 -35.16
C GLU A 596 -3.59 13.47 -36.23
N PRO A 597 -3.10 12.90 -37.35
CA PRO A 597 -2.67 13.71 -38.45
C PRO A 597 -3.88 14.50 -39.03
N VAL A 598 -3.62 15.72 -39.43
CA VAL A 598 -4.65 16.55 -40.09
C VAL A 598 -4.69 16.19 -41.56
N GLU A 599 -5.82 15.69 -42.04
CA GLU A 599 -6.06 15.43 -43.44
C GLU A 599 -6.89 16.58 -44.00
N LEU A 600 -6.32 17.34 -44.96
CA LEU A 600 -7.04 18.40 -45.69
C LEU A 600 -7.52 17.85 -47.01
N ASP A 601 -8.75 18.24 -47.38
CA ASP A 601 -9.36 17.87 -48.66
C ASP A 601 -8.46 18.17 -49.84
N GLY A 602 -8.49 17.32 -50.87
CA GLY A 602 -7.66 17.40 -52.08
C GLY A 602 -7.83 18.63 -52.98
N ARG A 603 -8.49 19.68 -52.45
CA ARG A 603 -8.73 20.96 -53.19
C ARG A 603 -7.51 21.88 -53.22
N LEU A 604 -6.51 21.62 -52.36
CA LEU A 604 -5.30 22.44 -52.26
C LEU A 604 -4.13 21.80 -53.03
N HIS A 605 -3.23 22.62 -53.57
CA HIS A 605 -1.96 22.14 -54.10
C HIS A 605 -1.08 21.56 -53.00
N GLU A 606 -0.18 20.63 -53.33
CA GLU A 606 0.59 19.83 -52.34
C GLU A 606 1.39 20.71 -51.39
N VAL A 607 2.08 21.73 -51.87
CA VAL A 607 2.86 22.69 -51.06
C VAL A 607 1.95 23.50 -50.12
N GLU A 608 0.83 24.00 -50.65
CA GLU A 608 -0.15 24.79 -49.91
C GLU A 608 -0.85 23.92 -48.82
N ARG A 609 -1.04 22.64 -49.11
CA ARG A 609 -1.57 21.66 -48.15
C ARG A 609 -0.62 21.42 -46.99
N GLU A 610 0.68 21.26 -47.25
CA GLU A 610 1.71 21.10 -46.23
C GLU A 610 1.78 22.34 -45.31
N GLU A 611 1.85 23.55 -45.90
CA GLU A 611 1.86 24.79 -45.13
C GLU A 611 0.61 24.96 -44.25
N LYS A 612 -0.58 24.67 -44.80
CA LYS A 612 -1.83 24.74 -44.06
C LYS A 612 -1.95 23.69 -42.98
N THR A 613 -1.46 22.47 -43.21
CA THR A 613 -1.41 21.42 -42.21
C THR A 613 -0.54 21.83 -41.04
N GLU A 614 0.64 22.41 -41.30
CA GLU A 614 1.53 22.87 -40.26
C GLU A 614 0.93 24.05 -39.46
N GLU A 615 0.30 25.02 -40.14
CA GLU A 615 -0.42 26.12 -39.51
C GLU A 615 -1.54 25.62 -38.57
N ILE A 616 -2.33 24.64 -39.00
CA ILE A 616 -3.40 24.02 -38.21
C ILE A 616 -2.82 23.28 -36.99
N MET A 617 -1.73 22.53 -37.17
CA MET A 617 -1.07 21.83 -36.08
C MET A 617 -0.49 22.79 -35.05
N GLU A 618 0.07 23.92 -35.49
CA GLU A 618 0.53 24.98 -34.56
C GLU A 618 -0.63 25.65 -33.82
N ARG A 619 -1.80 25.81 -34.45
CA ARG A 619 -3.00 26.31 -33.77
C ARG A 619 -3.47 25.36 -32.67
N PHE A 620 -3.51 24.06 -32.96
CA PHE A 620 -3.81 23.04 -31.93
C PHE A 620 -2.79 23.07 -30.81
N GLU A 621 -1.49 23.13 -31.14
CA GLU A 621 -0.41 23.23 -30.15
C GLU A 621 -0.58 24.45 -29.23
N ARG A 622 -0.93 25.61 -29.81
CA ARG A 622 -1.15 26.84 -29.06
C ARG A 622 -2.31 26.72 -28.07
N ILE A 623 -3.45 26.20 -28.52
CA ILE A 623 -4.64 25.98 -27.70
C ILE A 623 -4.32 25.00 -26.56
N GLY A 624 -3.75 23.84 -26.86
CA GLY A 624 -3.41 22.84 -25.88
C GLY A 624 -2.34 23.29 -24.90
N SER A 625 -1.39 24.11 -25.32
CA SER A 625 -0.39 24.73 -24.45
C SER A 625 -1.03 25.68 -23.43
N GLN A 626 -2.06 26.43 -23.84
CA GLN A 626 -2.81 27.28 -22.90
C GLN A 626 -3.58 26.45 -21.87
N ILE A 627 -4.17 25.31 -22.29
CA ILE A 627 -4.83 24.36 -21.38
C ILE A 627 -3.81 23.78 -20.39
N MET A 628 -2.67 23.28 -20.86
CA MET A 628 -1.62 22.74 -19.99
C MET A 628 -1.09 23.76 -19.00
N ASN A 629 -0.88 24.99 -19.41
CA ASN A 629 -0.35 26.03 -18.54
C ASN A 629 -1.34 26.43 -17.43
N ARG A 630 -2.64 26.29 -17.67
CA ARG A 630 -3.68 26.48 -16.65
C ARG A 630 -3.70 25.33 -15.63
N ALA A 631 -3.30 24.12 -16.01
CA ALA A 631 -3.22 22.97 -15.09
C ALA A 631 -2.21 23.18 -13.96
N GLY A 632 -1.40 24.23 -14.01
CA GLY A 632 -0.31 24.49 -13.09
C GLY A 632 0.87 23.55 -13.33
N SER A 633 2.09 24.01 -13.11
CA SER A 633 3.24 23.12 -12.93
C SER A 633 2.96 22.32 -11.67
N GLY A 634 2.76 21.00 -11.80
CA GLY A 634 2.62 20.11 -10.66
C GLY A 634 3.71 20.46 -9.64
N ASN A 635 3.38 20.39 -8.35
CA ASN A 635 4.31 20.67 -7.28
C ASN A 635 5.68 20.08 -7.62
N ALA A 636 6.73 20.89 -7.58
CA ALA A 636 8.12 20.46 -7.81
C ALA A 636 8.56 19.30 -6.87
N LEU A 637 7.73 18.95 -5.91
CA LEU A 637 7.86 17.83 -4.98
C LEU A 637 7.05 16.59 -5.40
N SER A 638 6.16 16.66 -6.42
CA SER A 638 5.45 15.49 -6.91
C SER A 638 6.40 14.69 -7.81
N GLN A 639 6.89 13.59 -7.32
CA GLN A 639 7.65 12.59 -8.10
C GLN A 639 6.71 11.77 -9.00
N ASN A 640 5.79 12.43 -9.71
CA ASN A 640 4.95 11.74 -10.67
C ASN A 640 5.79 11.45 -11.93
N PRO A 641 6.04 10.17 -12.29
CA PRO A 641 6.80 9.83 -13.48
C PRO A 641 6.25 10.44 -14.78
N LEU A 642 4.96 10.82 -14.79
CA LEU A 642 4.31 11.47 -15.92
C LEU A 642 4.75 12.93 -16.10
N ASP A 643 5.29 13.59 -15.09
CA ASP A 643 5.78 14.96 -15.23
C ASP A 643 7.06 15.03 -16.08
N ALA A 644 7.82 13.93 -16.15
CA ALA A 644 8.96 13.79 -17.04
C ALA A 644 8.57 13.86 -18.53
N VAL A 645 7.33 13.53 -18.89
CA VAL A 645 6.80 13.62 -20.27
C VAL A 645 6.83 15.06 -20.76
N LEU A 646 6.54 16.03 -19.90
CA LEU A 646 6.56 17.45 -20.25
C LEU A 646 7.97 18.05 -20.33
N GLY A 647 8.99 17.35 -19.84
CA GLY A 647 10.39 17.70 -19.99
C GLY A 647 10.94 17.46 -21.40
N ASP A 648 10.33 16.54 -22.14
CA ASP A 648 10.65 16.22 -23.53
C ASP A 648 9.84 17.14 -24.46
N ARG A 649 10.52 17.89 -25.34
CA ARG A 649 9.89 18.87 -26.23
C ARG A 649 8.89 18.23 -27.21
N GLU A 650 9.22 17.09 -27.78
CA GLU A 650 8.37 16.40 -28.77
C GLU A 650 7.12 15.83 -28.10
N LYS A 651 7.28 15.20 -26.94
CA LYS A 651 6.15 14.67 -26.18
C LYS A 651 5.25 15.78 -25.66
N ARG A 652 5.83 16.88 -25.18
CA ARG A 652 5.07 18.07 -24.77
C ARG A 652 4.25 18.65 -25.93
N ARG A 653 4.85 18.75 -27.11
CA ARG A 653 4.15 19.17 -28.35
C ARG A 653 3.00 18.23 -28.66
N SER A 654 3.23 16.92 -28.63
CA SER A 654 2.21 15.90 -28.88
C SER A 654 1.05 15.98 -27.90
N VAL A 655 1.32 16.17 -26.60
CA VAL A 655 0.31 16.37 -25.54
C VAL A 655 -0.51 17.64 -25.83
N ALA A 656 0.15 18.74 -26.20
CA ALA A 656 -0.52 20.00 -26.51
C ALA A 656 -1.44 19.86 -27.71
N ILE A 657 -0.96 19.27 -28.81
CA ILE A 657 -1.78 19.07 -30.01
C ILE A 657 -3.00 18.20 -29.73
N LEU A 658 -2.80 17.09 -28.95
CA LEU A 658 -3.89 16.18 -28.58
C LEU A 658 -4.98 16.89 -27.77
N LEU A 659 -4.59 17.73 -26.80
CA LEU A 659 -5.52 18.55 -26.02
C LEU A 659 -6.22 19.59 -26.89
N GLY A 660 -5.48 20.22 -27.81
CA GLY A 660 -6.05 21.19 -28.77
C GLY A 660 -7.09 20.56 -29.68
N GLN A 661 -6.81 19.38 -30.22
CA GLN A 661 -7.75 18.63 -31.05
C GLN A 661 -9.02 18.28 -30.27
N ALA A 662 -8.88 17.71 -29.08
CA ALA A 662 -10.02 17.34 -28.22
C ALA A 662 -10.87 18.57 -27.86
N TYR A 663 -10.24 19.70 -27.53
CA TYR A 663 -10.95 20.91 -27.13
C TYR A 663 -11.69 21.56 -28.32
N VAL A 664 -11.07 21.66 -29.50
CA VAL A 664 -11.73 22.21 -30.71
C VAL A 664 -12.92 21.34 -31.11
N THR A 665 -12.81 20.02 -30.98
CA THR A 665 -13.91 19.07 -31.19
C THR A 665 -15.07 19.32 -30.22
N ALA A 666 -14.78 19.44 -28.92
CA ALA A 666 -15.77 19.75 -27.91
C ALA A 666 -16.44 21.11 -28.15
N TYR A 667 -15.66 22.15 -28.51
CA TYR A 667 -16.14 23.49 -28.79
C TYR A 667 -17.13 23.51 -29.94
N ASN A 668 -16.83 22.87 -31.07
CA ASN A 668 -17.70 22.81 -32.21
C ASN A 668 -18.99 22.01 -31.98
N LEU A 669 -18.91 20.93 -31.16
CA LEU A 669 -20.11 20.21 -30.73
C LEU A 669 -21.05 21.12 -29.94
N VAL A 670 -20.51 21.82 -28.93
CA VAL A 670 -21.29 22.73 -28.09
C VAL A 670 -21.84 23.88 -28.93
N LEU A 671 -21.06 24.46 -29.83
CA LEU A 671 -21.49 25.55 -30.68
C LEU A 671 -22.67 25.15 -31.57
N LEU A 672 -22.60 23.96 -32.21
CA LEU A 672 -23.66 23.42 -33.06
C LEU A 672 -24.94 23.12 -32.30
N ASN A 673 -24.82 22.67 -31.07
CA ASN A 673 -25.96 22.22 -30.26
C ASN A 673 -26.32 23.17 -29.13
N LYS A 674 -25.95 24.45 -29.22
CA LYS A 674 -26.09 25.43 -28.15
C LYS A 674 -27.50 25.45 -27.54
N ASP A 675 -28.54 25.57 -28.37
CA ASP A 675 -29.93 25.63 -27.90
C ASP A 675 -30.37 24.35 -27.17
N LYS A 676 -29.86 23.20 -27.58
CA LYS A 676 -30.21 21.91 -26.98
C LYS A 676 -29.48 21.71 -25.63
N ILE A 677 -28.24 22.15 -25.54
CA ILE A 677 -27.47 22.13 -24.30
C ILE A 677 -28.10 23.08 -23.28
N GLU A 678 -28.62 24.24 -23.70
CA GLU A 678 -29.38 25.15 -22.87
C GLU A 678 -30.66 24.49 -22.32
N GLN A 679 -31.42 23.77 -23.14
CA GLN A 679 -32.59 23.01 -22.70
C GLN A 679 -32.23 21.93 -21.67
N ILE A 680 -31.12 21.19 -21.85
CA ILE A 680 -30.62 20.20 -20.87
C ILE A 680 -30.29 20.92 -19.56
N ALA A 681 -29.62 22.06 -19.62
CA ALA A 681 -29.25 22.84 -18.43
C ALA A 681 -30.48 23.40 -17.72
N GLU A 682 -31.51 23.84 -18.44
CA GLU A 682 -32.79 24.32 -17.84
C GLU A 682 -33.50 23.21 -17.05
N VAL A 683 -33.59 22.00 -17.63
CA VAL A 683 -34.15 20.84 -16.93
C VAL A 683 -33.33 20.51 -15.69
N LEU A 684 -32.00 20.62 -15.79
CA LEU A 684 -31.12 20.37 -14.65
C LEU A 684 -31.28 21.45 -13.56
N VAL A 685 -31.47 22.71 -13.91
CA VAL A 685 -31.76 23.79 -12.94
C VAL A 685 -33.08 23.54 -12.21
N GLU A 686 -34.10 23.03 -12.89
CA GLU A 686 -35.39 22.70 -12.28
C GLU A 686 -35.29 21.50 -11.35
N ARG A 687 -34.68 20.40 -11.80
CA ARG A 687 -34.61 19.14 -11.06
C ARG A 687 -33.49 19.05 -10.04
N ARG A 688 -32.47 19.88 -10.19
CA ARG A 688 -31.23 19.91 -9.37
C ARG A 688 -30.34 18.68 -9.51
N GLU A 689 -30.90 17.50 -9.67
CA GLU A 689 -30.21 16.24 -9.76
C GLU A 689 -31.04 15.19 -10.51
N MET A 690 -30.41 14.41 -11.37
CA MET A 690 -31.01 13.35 -12.17
C MET A 690 -30.12 12.11 -12.19
N HIS A 691 -30.72 10.92 -12.31
CA HIS A 691 -30.02 9.65 -12.19
C HIS A 691 -30.54 8.58 -13.15
N GLY A 692 -29.65 7.63 -13.48
CA GLY A 692 -29.98 6.42 -14.22
C GLY A 692 -30.58 6.70 -15.60
N ASP A 693 -31.66 6.00 -15.89
CA ASP A 693 -32.31 6.04 -17.20
C ASP A 693 -32.91 7.43 -17.53
N GLU A 694 -33.25 8.26 -16.52
CA GLU A 694 -33.77 9.62 -16.74
C GLU A 694 -32.77 10.51 -17.48
N VAL A 695 -31.47 10.39 -17.14
CA VAL A 695 -30.41 11.19 -17.81
C VAL A 695 -30.28 10.75 -19.27
N VAL A 696 -30.30 9.43 -19.49
CA VAL A 696 -30.20 8.85 -20.85
C VAL A 696 -31.38 9.33 -21.72
N GLU A 697 -32.61 9.23 -21.18
CA GLU A 697 -33.80 9.70 -21.89
C GLU A 697 -33.76 11.21 -22.20
N LEU A 698 -33.25 12.03 -21.29
CA LEU A 698 -33.08 13.47 -21.53
C LEU A 698 -32.14 13.73 -22.70
N LEU A 699 -30.99 13.08 -22.74
CA LEU A 699 -29.97 13.23 -23.76
C LEU A 699 -30.46 12.69 -25.14
N ASP A 700 -31.16 11.54 -25.13
CA ASP A 700 -31.76 10.97 -26.35
C ASP A 700 -32.81 11.90 -26.97
N ARG A 701 -33.68 12.52 -26.14
CA ARG A 701 -34.68 13.49 -26.56
C ARG A 701 -34.06 14.76 -27.17
N ALA A 702 -32.91 15.18 -26.65
CA ALA A 702 -32.19 16.35 -27.16
C ALA A 702 -31.70 16.18 -28.60
N ARG A 703 -31.51 14.94 -29.07
CA ARG A 703 -31.07 14.63 -30.46
C ARG A 703 -29.87 15.48 -30.90
N LEU A 704 -28.79 15.38 -30.14
CA LEU A 704 -27.54 16.10 -30.36
C LEU A 704 -26.96 15.71 -31.75
N LYS A 705 -26.39 16.67 -32.45
CA LYS A 705 -25.79 16.46 -33.78
C LYS A 705 -24.28 16.49 -33.70
N VAL A 706 -23.62 15.61 -34.43
CA VAL A 706 -22.17 15.63 -34.59
C VAL A 706 -21.80 16.77 -35.55
N PRO A 707 -20.84 17.67 -35.21
CA PRO A 707 -20.39 18.72 -36.11
C PRO A 707 -19.48 18.16 -37.22
N GLU A 708 -19.65 18.66 -38.43
CA GLU A 708 -18.63 18.58 -39.47
C GLU A 708 -17.72 19.79 -39.32
N ILE A 709 -16.46 19.54 -38.90
CA ILE A 709 -15.51 20.60 -38.55
C ILE A 709 -14.65 20.92 -39.77
N ASP A 710 -14.86 22.09 -40.38
CA ASP A 710 -13.92 22.61 -41.34
C ASP A 710 -12.81 23.40 -40.64
N LEU A 711 -11.63 22.82 -40.58
CA LEU A 711 -10.46 23.43 -39.92
C LEU A 711 -9.91 24.65 -40.70
N LEU A 712 -10.35 24.90 -41.93
CA LEU A 712 -10.00 26.08 -42.68
C LEU A 712 -10.92 27.27 -42.34
N ASP A 713 -12.08 27.01 -41.75
CA ASP A 713 -13.00 28.06 -41.33
C ASP A 713 -12.56 28.65 -39.99
N GLU A 714 -12.39 29.98 -39.95
CA GLU A 714 -12.08 30.69 -38.70
C GLU A 714 -13.16 30.54 -37.63
N ALA A 715 -14.41 30.28 -38.00
CA ALA A 715 -15.51 30.08 -37.07
C ALA A 715 -15.37 28.78 -36.25
N ALA A 716 -14.64 27.77 -36.75
CA ALA A 716 -14.38 26.52 -36.05
C ALA A 716 -13.38 26.67 -34.87
N TRP A 717 -12.68 27.80 -34.83
CA TRP A 717 -11.63 28.00 -33.82
C TRP A 717 -12.10 28.84 -32.63
N PRO A 718 -11.95 28.32 -31.40
CA PRO A 718 -12.28 29.09 -30.21
C PRO A 718 -11.32 30.28 -30.07
N LYS A 719 -11.86 31.43 -29.72
CA LYS A 719 -11.05 32.59 -29.28
C LYS A 719 -10.64 32.35 -27.83
N MET A 720 -9.38 32.01 -27.62
CA MET A 720 -8.84 31.67 -26.31
C MET A 720 -8.38 32.89 -25.52
#